data_42ba378493c451663a559c2e98259d25
#
_entry.id   42ba378493c451663a559c2e98259d25
#
_cell.length_a   1.000
_cell.length_b   1.000
_cell.length_c   1.000
_cell.angle_alpha   90.00
_cell.angle_beta   90.00
_cell.angle_gamma   90.00
#
_symmetry.space_group_name_H-M   'P 1'
#
loop_
_entity.id
_entity.type
_entity.pdbx_description
1 polymer ?
#
loop_
_entity_poly.entity_id
_entity_poly.type
_entity_poly.pdbx_seq_one_letter_code
_entity_poly.pdbx_strand_id
1 'polypeptide(L)'
;MKQRTNRYKITLFSLAVLFFVFMPHTIEASEETGVQKTTFPVQVIQKTGDDNENFVILIMGDGYTADQQDQFLADAARKAQGMLTWSPYKEYSDHINIYAMQVVSNEQGIGVYGGKEPDTYFHVTVIGKAPQFFNGGTDKARALRSEMEEKYLDAGANVGTIHILSNADGSYGASQNSLFSFSTNGDDNVNGTAMTHEISHSIGRLADEYGRYTNQANTSDTSDPDAVKWNKLLGFRGTGITMAGTETAFAPSRECMMRWLGQPFCEVCKMELARKLNNPDYVSRPAALYVADPEISIPHSSTGTLDRDSEKYRISEKNITKANGKDLEFRSVVQNLVDQEQHLRMSFRILGADGTTVKYETEKEFTIPALSNSYDPDVARASLSVVLSDVYGLSDGDRLDGKIIDMDTNEVLATDKTAEQAWSTVRIHYQMRNEDGTESDVPHTMTSTVYVPDGSMYTLRKPALSGYTCVGSSVSEDQVRVTGEGIDLTYYYQKNVAPPENTDQKIAECSTRPVRVTYDAKPHTFDITPGDGVTMHYSMTEDGAYSLQKLPFYTDAGNYMVYYEASAASAKPSYGQAELEIIKADTGLQLTAATQKTEGGKTVTLQLKRQGLPASEPVGISCNDAAIRIDKTQNDKWNVTFPNITKTYTFMAQYNGNNNYTGSKASCQIVVTKKVAETPAVTPVVKPEEKPVKKISEIVINAKPKVKKDTARIENADASIKKQVNEIGKQAKNVSVKIRYNTKKKKNLILKLDRSTIKLLVKKEVKELQLDNGNVRATLDLKTLKELNKRVNADIYLQIKKADKRKLSAKTKKMIGKRPVYEVSITTTRAKTKQLSKVKKGKITIETRCTCSKTKRKKHMSSYAIDKKGNIIKKQKTSYDTKKKVIRYTTSQHSQRVTGE
;
A
#
# COMPACT_ATOMS: atom_id res chain seq x y z
N MET A 1 -27.55 52.79 -34.56
CA MET A 1 -27.50 52.76 -36.02
C MET A 1 -26.75 51.52 -36.48
N LYS A 2 -27.43 50.76 -37.36
CA LYS A 2 -27.00 49.65 -38.21
C LYS A 2 -26.62 48.32 -37.54
N GLN A 3 -27.64 47.47 -37.48
CA GLN A 3 -27.62 46.04 -37.56
C GLN A 3 -26.86 45.53 -38.78
N ARG A 4 -26.16 44.38 -38.63
CA ARG A 4 -25.92 43.43 -39.73
C ARG A 4 -26.13 42.00 -39.28
N THR A 5 -27.26 41.48 -39.68
CA THR A 5 -27.58 40.07 -39.75
C THR A 5 -26.75 39.38 -40.83
N ASN A 6 -26.21 38.22 -40.58
CA ASN A 6 -25.76 37.29 -41.61
C ASN A 6 -26.46 35.92 -41.47
N ARG A 7 -27.27 35.66 -42.49
CA ARG A 7 -27.97 34.38 -42.76
C ARG A 7 -26.98 33.41 -43.39
N TYR A 8 -26.91 32.20 -42.94
CA TYR A 8 -26.29 31.10 -43.70
C TYR A 8 -27.34 30.33 -44.49
N LYS A 9 -27.06 30.18 -45.78
CA LYS A 9 -27.89 29.52 -46.78
C LYS A 9 -27.73 27.99 -46.66
N ILE A 10 -28.87 27.30 -46.65
CA ILE A 10 -29.01 25.86 -46.85
C ILE A 10 -28.89 25.62 -48.36
N THR A 11 -28.02 24.71 -48.76
CA THR A 11 -27.97 24.21 -50.16
C THR A 11 -28.35 22.74 -50.14
N LEU A 12 -29.52 22.42 -50.64
CA LEU A 12 -29.96 21.08 -51.03
C LEU A 12 -29.10 20.63 -52.19
N PHE A 13 -28.63 19.38 -52.13
CA PHE A 13 -28.18 18.64 -53.36
C PHE A 13 -28.96 17.34 -53.50
N SER A 14 -29.35 17.14 -54.73
CA SER A 14 -30.35 16.25 -55.22
C SER A 14 -29.89 14.78 -55.31
N LEU A 15 -30.84 13.89 -55.13
CA LEU A 15 -30.86 12.46 -55.38
C LEU A 15 -30.28 12.08 -56.77
N ALA A 16 -29.36 11.12 -56.80
CA ALA A 16 -29.09 10.29 -57.99
C ALA A 16 -29.19 8.83 -57.54
N VAL A 17 -30.21 8.20 -58.00
CA VAL A 17 -30.47 6.76 -57.90
C VAL A 17 -29.58 6.05 -58.92
N LEU A 18 -28.73 5.15 -58.48
CA LEU A 18 -28.08 4.17 -59.32
C LEU A 18 -28.38 2.76 -58.81
N PHE A 19 -29.12 2.01 -59.60
CA PHE A 19 -29.32 0.57 -59.46
C PHE A 19 -27.99 -0.15 -59.57
N PHE A 20 -27.58 -0.89 -58.56
CA PHE A 20 -26.61 -1.96 -58.69
C PHE A 20 -27.23 -3.30 -58.31
N VAL A 21 -27.02 -4.23 -59.19
CA VAL A 21 -27.48 -5.60 -59.26
C VAL A 21 -27.07 -6.38 -58.02
N PHE A 22 -28.01 -7.09 -57.43
CA PHE A 22 -27.79 -8.07 -56.38
C PHE A 22 -26.90 -9.22 -56.89
N MET A 23 -25.71 -9.35 -56.33
CA MET A 23 -25.04 -10.64 -56.19
C MET A 23 -24.97 -10.96 -54.71
N PRO A 24 -25.28 -12.17 -54.26
CA PRO A 24 -25.16 -12.54 -52.87
C PRO A 24 -23.68 -12.74 -52.58
N HIS A 25 -23.08 -11.74 -51.94
CA HIS A 25 -21.86 -11.95 -51.17
C HIS A 25 -22.26 -12.60 -49.85
N THR A 26 -21.81 -13.82 -49.68
CA THR A 26 -21.73 -14.46 -48.35
C THR A 26 -20.90 -13.53 -47.47
N ILE A 27 -21.57 -12.85 -46.56
CA ILE A 27 -20.90 -12.22 -45.43
C ILE A 27 -20.39 -13.39 -44.59
N GLU A 28 -19.10 -13.66 -44.64
CA GLU A 28 -18.43 -14.38 -43.58
C GLU A 28 -18.67 -13.54 -42.32
N ALA A 29 -19.46 -14.08 -41.44
CA ALA A 29 -19.53 -13.59 -40.08
C ALA A 29 -18.11 -13.63 -39.53
N SER A 30 -17.55 -12.45 -39.25
CA SER A 30 -16.39 -12.37 -38.39
C SER A 30 -16.77 -13.13 -37.11
N GLU A 31 -16.08 -14.21 -36.84
CA GLU A 31 -16.13 -14.89 -35.56
C GLU A 31 -15.92 -13.80 -34.49
N GLU A 32 -16.99 -13.45 -33.76
CA GLU A 32 -16.83 -12.92 -32.43
C GLU A 32 -15.97 -13.94 -31.71
N THR A 33 -14.74 -13.55 -31.39
CA THR A 33 -13.89 -14.30 -30.51
C THR A 33 -14.63 -14.32 -29.16
N GLY A 34 -15.38 -15.41 -28.99
CA GLY A 34 -16.06 -15.69 -27.73
C GLY A 34 -15.00 -15.69 -26.63
N VAL A 35 -15.00 -14.68 -25.79
CA VAL A 35 -14.23 -14.68 -24.57
C VAL A 35 -14.76 -15.89 -23.77
N GLN A 36 -13.93 -16.91 -23.67
CA GLN A 36 -14.25 -18.11 -22.89
C GLN A 36 -14.50 -17.64 -21.46
N LYS A 37 -15.74 -17.81 -20.96
CA LYS A 37 -16.10 -17.50 -19.58
C LYS A 37 -15.34 -18.49 -18.68
N THR A 38 -14.18 -18.10 -18.17
CA THR A 38 -13.46 -18.85 -17.17
C THR A 38 -14.02 -18.46 -15.81
N THR A 39 -14.68 -19.41 -15.12
CA THR A 39 -15.16 -19.22 -13.77
C THR A 39 -13.95 -19.34 -12.82
N PHE A 40 -13.64 -18.27 -12.11
CA PHE A 40 -12.60 -18.26 -11.09
C PHE A 40 -13.22 -18.51 -9.70
N PRO A 41 -12.56 -19.25 -8.81
CA PRO A 41 -13.02 -19.42 -7.45
C PRO A 41 -13.17 -18.08 -6.73
N VAL A 42 -14.19 -17.98 -5.89
CA VAL A 42 -14.47 -16.80 -5.08
C VAL A 42 -14.36 -17.14 -3.61
N GLN A 43 -13.56 -16.37 -2.89
CA GLN A 43 -13.37 -16.45 -1.45
C GLN A 43 -14.13 -15.33 -0.76
N VAL A 44 -14.90 -15.66 0.27
CA VAL A 44 -15.49 -14.67 1.19
C VAL A 44 -14.40 -14.19 2.13
N ILE A 45 -14.04 -12.90 2.05
CA ILE A 45 -13.12 -12.25 3.00
C ILE A 45 -13.90 -11.68 4.17
N GLN A 46 -15.06 -11.06 3.89
CA GLN A 46 -15.97 -10.52 4.90
C GLN A 46 -17.40 -10.67 4.42
N LYS A 47 -18.26 -11.25 5.27
CA LYS A 47 -19.70 -11.38 5.03
C LYS A 47 -20.44 -11.16 6.34
N THR A 48 -21.01 -9.99 6.54
CA THR A 48 -21.64 -9.58 7.79
C THR A 48 -23.16 -9.46 7.70
N GLY A 49 -23.68 -9.44 6.48
CA GLY A 49 -25.10 -9.43 6.16
C GLY A 49 -25.34 -9.95 4.74
N ASP A 50 -26.59 -9.96 4.28
CA ASP A 50 -26.93 -10.33 2.93
C ASP A 50 -26.37 -9.31 1.92
N ASP A 51 -26.08 -9.73 0.69
CA ASP A 51 -25.38 -8.89 -0.29
C ASP A 51 -26.24 -7.73 -0.82
N ASN A 52 -27.56 -7.87 -0.75
CA ASN A 52 -28.47 -6.78 -1.07
C ASN A 52 -28.68 -5.79 0.10
N GLU A 53 -28.23 -6.14 1.31
CA GLU A 53 -28.27 -5.25 2.47
C GLU A 53 -26.94 -4.52 2.69
N ASN A 54 -25.84 -5.09 2.20
CA ASN A 54 -24.49 -4.61 2.41
C ASN A 54 -23.84 -4.11 1.12
N PHE A 55 -22.93 -3.15 1.25
CA PHE A 55 -22.12 -2.67 0.14
C PHE A 55 -21.09 -3.71 -0.24
N VAL A 56 -21.14 -4.21 -1.49
CA VAL A 56 -20.25 -5.29 -1.94
C VAL A 56 -18.99 -4.74 -2.59
N ILE A 57 -17.84 -5.18 -2.10
CA ILE A 57 -16.52 -4.93 -2.65
C ILE A 57 -15.98 -6.21 -3.25
N LEU A 58 -15.57 -6.18 -4.52
CA LEU A 58 -14.93 -7.30 -5.20
C LEU A 58 -13.44 -7.00 -5.41
N ILE A 59 -12.57 -7.85 -4.88
CA ILE A 59 -11.11 -7.80 -5.10
C ILE A 59 -10.76 -8.86 -6.12
N MET A 60 -10.01 -8.49 -7.16
CA MET A 60 -9.52 -9.41 -8.19
C MET A 60 -8.01 -9.28 -8.33
N GLY A 61 -7.32 -10.42 -8.49
CA GLY A 61 -5.87 -10.45 -8.67
C GLY A 61 -5.45 -10.17 -10.11
N ASP A 62 -4.34 -9.45 -10.30
CA ASP A 62 -3.64 -9.38 -11.59
C ASP A 62 -2.15 -9.67 -11.38
N GLY A 63 -1.54 -10.50 -12.23
CA GLY A 63 -0.16 -10.93 -12.08
C GLY A 63 0.10 -11.93 -10.94
N TYR A 64 -0.94 -12.57 -10.43
CA TYR A 64 -0.84 -13.76 -9.59
C TYR A 64 -1.03 -15.01 -10.46
N THR A 65 -0.02 -15.87 -10.46
CA THR A 65 -0.06 -17.15 -11.19
C THR A 65 -0.87 -18.20 -10.41
N ALA A 66 -1.12 -19.36 -11.01
CA ALA A 66 -1.91 -20.42 -10.38
C ALA A 66 -1.32 -20.88 -9.04
N ASP A 67 -0.01 -20.93 -8.92
CA ASP A 67 0.71 -21.29 -7.69
C ASP A 67 0.81 -20.14 -6.66
N GLN A 68 0.29 -18.97 -6.99
CA GLN A 68 0.30 -17.79 -6.12
C GLN A 68 -1.10 -17.39 -5.63
N GLN A 69 -2.10 -18.23 -5.83
CA GLN A 69 -3.48 -17.90 -5.43
C GLN A 69 -3.65 -17.80 -3.91
N ASP A 70 -2.95 -18.62 -3.13
CA ASP A 70 -2.93 -18.50 -1.67
C ASP A 70 -2.28 -17.18 -1.22
N GLN A 71 -1.23 -16.74 -1.93
CA GLN A 71 -0.62 -15.42 -1.70
C GLN A 71 -1.61 -14.30 -2.03
N PHE A 72 -2.35 -14.41 -3.14
CA PHE A 72 -3.37 -13.43 -3.50
C PHE A 72 -4.43 -13.31 -2.40
N LEU A 73 -4.97 -14.43 -1.91
CA LEU A 73 -5.97 -14.43 -0.85
C LEU A 73 -5.45 -13.79 0.44
N ALA A 74 -4.22 -14.13 0.84
CA ALA A 74 -3.59 -13.54 2.01
C ALA A 74 -3.37 -12.02 1.86
N ASP A 75 -2.93 -11.58 0.67
CA ASP A 75 -2.74 -10.15 0.37
C ASP A 75 -4.08 -9.40 0.34
N ALA A 76 -5.10 -9.96 -0.31
CA ALA A 76 -6.44 -9.39 -0.38
C ALA A 76 -7.06 -9.26 1.01
N ALA A 77 -7.00 -10.32 1.83
CA ALA A 77 -7.51 -10.31 3.21
C ALA A 77 -6.78 -9.29 4.07
N ARG A 78 -5.45 -9.25 4.02
CA ARG A 78 -4.63 -8.29 4.77
C ARG A 78 -4.98 -6.83 4.43
N LYS A 79 -5.14 -6.53 3.14
CA LYS A 79 -5.47 -5.16 2.69
C LYS A 79 -6.91 -4.79 3.00
N ALA A 80 -7.85 -5.71 2.85
CA ALA A 80 -9.25 -5.50 3.21
C ALA A 80 -9.42 -5.25 4.71
N GLN A 81 -8.81 -6.08 5.56
CA GLN A 81 -8.82 -5.90 7.00
C GLN A 81 -8.17 -4.58 7.41
N GLY A 82 -7.05 -4.22 6.76
CA GLY A 82 -6.41 -2.93 6.97
C GLY A 82 -7.34 -1.75 6.64
N MET A 83 -8.09 -1.81 5.54
CA MET A 83 -9.07 -0.79 5.16
C MET A 83 -10.15 -0.61 6.24
N LEU A 84 -10.67 -1.71 6.79
CA LEU A 84 -11.72 -1.70 7.81
C LEU A 84 -11.26 -1.10 9.16
N THR A 85 -9.98 -0.82 9.36
CA THR A 85 -9.51 -0.11 10.56
C THR A 85 -9.65 1.42 10.46
N TRP A 86 -9.92 1.95 9.26
CA TRP A 86 -10.02 3.38 9.02
C TRP A 86 -11.47 3.86 9.04
N SER A 87 -11.75 4.94 9.79
CA SER A 87 -13.04 5.65 9.71
C SER A 87 -13.22 6.26 8.29
N PRO A 88 -14.39 6.14 7.62
CA PRO A 88 -15.64 5.58 8.14
C PRO A 88 -15.84 4.07 7.87
N TYR A 89 -14.92 3.39 7.21
CA TYR A 89 -15.05 1.94 6.93
C TYR A 89 -15.18 1.12 8.21
N LYS A 90 -14.55 1.59 9.29
CA LYS A 90 -14.60 0.95 10.60
C LYS A 90 -16.02 0.96 11.16
N GLU A 91 -16.67 2.12 11.16
CA GLU A 91 -18.02 2.32 11.65
C GLU A 91 -19.06 1.57 10.83
N TYR A 92 -18.79 1.36 9.53
CA TYR A 92 -19.65 0.62 8.60
C TYR A 92 -19.13 -0.79 8.30
N SER A 93 -18.24 -1.35 9.14
CA SER A 93 -17.66 -2.67 8.90
C SER A 93 -18.70 -3.79 8.86
N ASP A 94 -19.85 -3.62 9.52
CA ASP A 94 -20.98 -4.55 9.48
C ASP A 94 -21.92 -4.32 8.29
N HIS A 95 -21.71 -3.28 7.48
CA HIS A 95 -22.46 -2.95 6.28
C HIS A 95 -21.65 -3.19 4.99
N ILE A 96 -20.52 -3.87 5.08
CA ILE A 96 -19.63 -4.13 3.96
C ILE A 96 -19.36 -5.61 3.84
N ASN A 97 -19.64 -6.17 2.66
CA ASN A 97 -19.23 -7.51 2.28
C ASN A 97 -18.04 -7.42 1.31
N ILE A 98 -17.02 -8.27 1.49
CA ILE A 98 -15.81 -8.27 0.68
C ILE A 98 -15.54 -9.67 0.17
N TYR A 99 -15.35 -9.77 -1.14
CA TYR A 99 -15.04 -11.01 -1.83
C TYR A 99 -13.72 -10.89 -2.58
N ALA A 100 -12.99 -11.99 -2.68
CA ALA A 100 -11.81 -12.11 -3.50
C ALA A 100 -12.03 -13.16 -4.60
N MET A 101 -11.92 -12.77 -5.86
CA MET A 101 -11.97 -13.67 -7.00
C MET A 101 -10.55 -14.03 -7.43
N GLN A 102 -10.22 -15.31 -7.43
CA GLN A 102 -8.87 -15.86 -7.65
C GLN A 102 -8.51 -15.89 -9.13
N VAL A 103 -8.38 -14.71 -9.74
CA VAL A 103 -8.05 -14.57 -11.15
C VAL A 103 -6.61 -14.97 -11.40
N VAL A 104 -6.41 -15.95 -12.28
CA VAL A 104 -5.10 -16.50 -12.59
C VAL A 104 -4.49 -15.78 -13.79
N SER A 105 -3.26 -15.31 -13.65
CA SER A 105 -2.43 -14.75 -14.73
C SER A 105 -1.37 -15.76 -15.20
N ASN A 106 -0.97 -15.67 -16.46
CA ASN A 106 0.09 -16.55 -17.01
C ASN A 106 1.48 -16.17 -16.52
N GLU A 107 1.71 -14.88 -16.22
CA GLU A 107 2.97 -14.37 -15.70
C GLU A 107 2.73 -13.51 -14.45
N GLN A 108 3.71 -13.57 -13.55
CA GLN A 108 3.75 -12.71 -12.36
C GLN A 108 4.13 -11.28 -12.73
N GLY A 109 3.48 -10.32 -12.07
CA GLY A 109 3.94 -8.92 -12.05
C GLY A 109 2.90 -7.95 -12.59
N ILE A 110 3.38 -6.77 -12.96
CA ILE A 110 2.61 -5.67 -13.53
C ILE A 110 3.34 -5.10 -14.74
N GLY A 111 2.60 -4.72 -15.78
CA GLY A 111 3.15 -4.07 -16.95
C GLY A 111 3.73 -2.68 -16.63
N VAL A 112 4.75 -2.26 -17.39
CA VAL A 112 5.32 -0.91 -17.32
C VAL A 112 5.32 -0.34 -18.73
N TYR A 113 4.61 0.76 -18.92
CA TYR A 113 4.46 1.39 -20.24
C TYR A 113 5.83 1.71 -20.88
N GLY A 114 6.06 1.15 -22.08
CA GLY A 114 7.35 1.22 -22.77
C GLY A 114 8.46 0.36 -22.16
N GLY A 115 8.12 -0.58 -21.28
CA GLY A 115 9.04 -1.51 -20.61
C GLY A 115 8.58 -2.96 -20.73
N LYS A 116 8.68 -3.72 -19.63
CA LYS A 116 8.20 -5.11 -19.57
C LYS A 116 6.67 -5.12 -19.49
N GLU A 117 6.05 -5.95 -20.31
CA GLU A 117 4.61 -6.23 -20.28
C GLU A 117 4.43 -7.74 -20.05
N PRO A 118 4.29 -8.18 -18.78
CA PRO A 118 4.01 -9.57 -18.46
C PRO A 118 2.61 -9.96 -18.96
N ASP A 119 2.44 -11.23 -19.32
CA ASP A 119 1.14 -11.77 -19.74
C ASP A 119 0.24 -11.99 -18.52
N THR A 120 -0.32 -10.90 -18.01
CA THR A 120 -1.27 -10.93 -16.91
C THR A 120 -2.71 -10.94 -17.43
N TYR A 121 -3.64 -11.41 -16.61
CA TYR A 121 -5.03 -11.57 -17.05
C TYR A 121 -5.66 -10.25 -17.48
N PHE A 122 -5.53 -9.20 -16.69
CA PHE A 122 -6.10 -7.88 -16.96
C PHE A 122 -5.18 -6.94 -17.71
N HIS A 123 -3.92 -7.32 -17.93
CA HIS A 123 -2.88 -6.47 -18.53
C HIS A 123 -2.79 -5.11 -17.85
N VAL A 124 -2.78 -5.11 -16.50
CA VAL A 124 -2.58 -3.86 -15.76
C VAL A 124 -1.19 -3.35 -16.02
N THR A 125 -1.11 -2.10 -16.48
CA THR A 125 0.15 -1.46 -16.86
C THR A 125 0.29 -0.12 -16.16
N VAL A 126 1.47 0.15 -15.60
CA VAL A 126 1.77 1.41 -14.89
C VAL A 126 2.29 2.46 -15.87
N ILE A 127 1.61 3.61 -15.90
CA ILE A 127 2.11 4.83 -16.55
C ILE A 127 2.55 5.81 -15.45
N GLY A 128 3.85 6.01 -15.32
CA GLY A 128 4.41 6.82 -14.24
C GLY A 128 4.26 6.14 -12.87
N LYS A 129 3.14 6.35 -12.19
CA LYS A 129 2.77 5.67 -10.94
C LYS A 129 1.32 5.20 -10.91
N ALA A 130 0.59 5.43 -11.98
CA ALA A 130 -0.82 5.11 -12.10
C ALA A 130 -1.02 3.80 -12.87
N PRO A 131 -1.38 2.70 -12.22
CA PRO A 131 -1.80 1.47 -12.88
C PRO A 131 -3.17 1.67 -13.52
N GLN A 132 -3.37 1.06 -14.69
CA GLN A 132 -4.62 1.08 -15.42
C GLN A 132 -4.72 -0.12 -16.36
N PHE A 133 -5.94 -0.43 -16.79
CA PHE A 133 -6.16 -1.51 -17.73
C PHE A 133 -5.62 -1.20 -19.12
N PHE A 134 -5.06 -2.23 -19.76
CA PHE A 134 -4.70 -2.25 -21.17
C PHE A 134 -5.31 -3.48 -21.85
N ASN A 135 -5.24 -3.53 -23.17
CA ASN A 135 -5.55 -4.70 -24.00
C ASN A 135 -6.86 -5.44 -23.65
N GLY A 136 -7.95 -4.69 -23.42
CA GLY A 136 -9.25 -5.27 -23.10
C GLY A 136 -9.46 -5.64 -21.62
N GLY A 137 -8.52 -5.33 -20.72
CA GLY A 137 -8.64 -5.63 -19.30
C GLY A 137 -9.91 -5.08 -18.65
N THR A 138 -10.37 -3.88 -19.04
CA THR A 138 -11.62 -3.31 -18.56
C THR A 138 -12.84 -4.20 -18.86
N ASP A 139 -12.91 -4.77 -20.06
CA ASP A 139 -14.04 -5.58 -20.48
C ASP A 139 -14.02 -6.95 -19.79
N LYS A 140 -12.83 -7.53 -19.60
CA LYS A 140 -12.64 -8.73 -18.79
C LYS A 140 -13.11 -8.51 -17.35
N ALA A 141 -12.71 -7.40 -16.72
CA ALA A 141 -13.11 -7.08 -15.36
C ALA A 141 -14.64 -6.87 -15.23
N ARG A 142 -15.28 -6.27 -16.23
CA ARG A 142 -16.75 -6.13 -16.27
C ARG A 142 -17.45 -7.47 -16.46
N ALA A 143 -16.92 -8.34 -17.30
CA ALA A 143 -17.47 -9.67 -17.51
C ALA A 143 -17.43 -10.49 -16.20
N LEU A 144 -16.31 -10.47 -15.48
CA LEU A 144 -16.19 -11.13 -14.18
C LEU A 144 -17.07 -10.49 -13.09
N ARG A 145 -17.28 -9.15 -13.14
CA ARG A 145 -18.28 -8.50 -12.28
C ARG A 145 -19.67 -9.08 -12.51
N SER A 146 -20.11 -9.16 -13.77
CA SER A 146 -21.43 -9.72 -14.11
C SER A 146 -21.56 -11.17 -13.68
N GLU A 147 -20.48 -11.95 -13.83
CA GLU A 147 -20.43 -13.32 -13.34
C GLU A 147 -20.54 -13.40 -11.80
N MET A 148 -19.83 -12.52 -11.06
CA MET A 148 -19.96 -12.40 -9.62
C MET A 148 -21.40 -12.12 -9.20
N GLU A 149 -22.04 -11.13 -9.84
CA GLU A 149 -23.42 -10.71 -9.54
C GLU A 149 -24.44 -11.80 -9.87
N GLU A 150 -24.21 -12.60 -10.91
CA GLU A 150 -25.11 -13.66 -11.37
C GLU A 150 -25.01 -14.94 -10.55
N LYS A 151 -23.79 -15.31 -10.13
CA LYS A 151 -23.53 -16.68 -9.59
C LYS A 151 -23.22 -16.70 -8.10
N TYR A 152 -22.67 -15.63 -7.54
CA TYR A 152 -22.10 -15.66 -6.19
C TYR A 152 -22.81 -14.74 -5.21
N LEU A 153 -23.46 -13.68 -5.69
CA LEU A 153 -24.20 -12.77 -4.83
C LEU A 153 -25.65 -13.18 -4.67
N ASP A 154 -26.27 -12.71 -3.59
CA ASP A 154 -27.70 -12.83 -3.38
C ASP A 154 -28.48 -12.18 -4.53
N ALA A 155 -29.63 -12.76 -4.90
CA ALA A 155 -30.41 -12.31 -6.05
C ALA A 155 -30.74 -10.79 -5.99
N GLY A 156 -30.35 -10.06 -7.00
CA GLY A 156 -30.54 -8.61 -7.11
C GLY A 156 -29.46 -7.75 -6.45
N ALA A 157 -28.49 -8.35 -5.79
CA ALA A 157 -27.34 -7.62 -5.27
C ALA A 157 -26.39 -7.20 -6.41
N ASN A 158 -25.67 -6.10 -6.20
CA ASN A 158 -24.73 -5.54 -7.16
C ASN A 158 -23.39 -5.27 -6.51
N VAL A 159 -22.30 -5.50 -7.26
CA VAL A 159 -20.96 -5.10 -6.85
C VAL A 159 -20.87 -3.57 -6.87
N GLY A 160 -20.64 -2.97 -5.72
CA GLY A 160 -20.52 -1.52 -5.55
C GLY A 160 -19.22 -0.95 -6.08
N THR A 161 -18.11 -1.68 -5.92
CA THR A 161 -16.79 -1.31 -6.45
C THR A 161 -15.90 -2.53 -6.66
N ILE A 162 -14.93 -2.39 -7.55
CA ILE A 162 -13.94 -3.42 -7.88
C ILE A 162 -12.54 -2.89 -7.58
N HIS A 163 -11.76 -3.68 -6.87
CA HIS A 163 -10.36 -3.40 -6.62
C HIS A 163 -9.48 -4.43 -7.32
N ILE A 164 -8.56 -3.97 -8.15
CA ILE A 164 -7.56 -4.82 -8.81
C ILE A 164 -6.27 -4.78 -7.99
N LEU A 165 -5.90 -5.91 -7.42
CA LEU A 165 -4.68 -6.07 -6.65
C LEU A 165 -3.61 -6.71 -7.54
N SER A 166 -2.56 -5.96 -7.87
CA SER A 166 -1.49 -6.44 -8.74
C SER A 166 -0.31 -6.98 -7.95
N ASN A 167 0.22 -8.12 -8.36
CA ASN A 167 1.35 -8.79 -7.73
C ASN A 167 2.69 -8.15 -8.14
N ALA A 168 3.04 -7.05 -7.51
CA ALA A 168 4.25 -6.31 -7.84
C ALA A 168 4.86 -5.60 -6.63
N ASP A 169 6.20 -5.57 -6.58
CA ASP A 169 6.93 -4.76 -5.62
C ASP A 169 6.76 -3.27 -5.92
N GLY A 170 6.53 -2.49 -4.90
CA GLY A 170 6.38 -1.05 -4.99
C GLY A 170 4.99 -0.60 -4.56
N SER A 171 4.85 0.70 -4.35
CA SER A 171 3.57 1.32 -3.98
C SER A 171 3.04 2.08 -5.18
N TYR A 172 2.17 1.45 -5.95
CA TYR A 172 1.44 2.04 -7.07
C TYR A 172 -0.05 1.98 -6.76
N GLY A 173 -0.76 3.02 -7.13
CA GLY A 173 -2.20 3.08 -6.98
C GLY A 173 -2.83 4.03 -8.00
N ALA A 174 -4.08 3.77 -8.34
CA ALA A 174 -4.91 4.61 -9.19
C ALA A 174 -6.39 4.23 -9.07
N SER A 175 -7.27 5.11 -9.53
CA SER A 175 -8.69 4.83 -9.70
C SER A 175 -9.13 5.17 -11.12
N GLN A 176 -10.04 4.38 -11.68
CA GLN A 176 -10.56 4.53 -13.03
C GLN A 176 -12.08 4.41 -13.07
N ASN A 177 -12.75 5.40 -13.66
CA ASN A 177 -14.19 5.37 -13.96
C ASN A 177 -15.14 5.17 -12.76
N SER A 178 -14.78 5.55 -11.56
CA SER A 178 -15.60 5.43 -10.34
C SER A 178 -16.13 4.00 -10.05
N LEU A 179 -15.54 2.99 -10.66
CA LEU A 179 -15.85 1.58 -10.44
C LEU A 179 -14.61 0.78 -10.11
N PHE A 180 -13.49 1.10 -10.74
CA PHE A 180 -12.25 0.38 -10.60
C PHE A 180 -11.23 1.17 -9.80
N SER A 181 -10.58 0.51 -8.88
CA SER A 181 -9.38 0.99 -8.19
C SER A 181 -8.28 -0.05 -8.30
N PHE A 182 -7.04 0.39 -8.18
CA PHE A 182 -5.85 -0.44 -8.36
C PHE A 182 -4.88 -0.19 -7.24
N SER A 183 -4.25 -1.24 -6.73
CA SER A 183 -3.03 -1.13 -5.94
C SER A 183 -2.13 -2.33 -6.17
N THR A 184 -0.88 -2.23 -5.74
CA THR A 184 0.03 -3.36 -5.70
C THR A 184 0.04 -4.02 -4.33
N ASN A 185 0.43 -5.30 -4.28
CA ASN A 185 0.58 -6.03 -3.03
C ASN A 185 1.83 -5.62 -2.24
N GLY A 186 2.74 -4.87 -2.85
CA GLY A 186 3.97 -4.37 -2.22
C GLY A 186 3.68 -3.70 -0.87
N ASP A 187 4.70 -3.71 0.00
CA ASP A 187 4.60 -3.17 1.35
C ASP A 187 4.47 -1.63 1.28
N ASP A 188 3.23 -1.15 1.22
CA ASP A 188 2.88 0.26 1.34
C ASP A 188 2.93 0.75 2.78
N ASN A 189 3.56 -0.09 3.60
CA ASN A 189 3.93 0.15 4.97
C ASN A 189 2.83 0.29 5.98
N VAL A 190 1.64 0.00 5.79
CA VAL A 190 0.72 -0.10 6.94
C VAL A 190 -0.72 -0.32 6.46
N ASN A 191 -1.24 -1.49 6.74
CA ASN A 191 -2.68 -1.71 6.84
C ASN A 191 -3.50 -1.28 5.60
N GLY A 192 -3.02 -1.58 4.39
CA GLY A 192 -3.79 -1.38 3.17
C GLY A 192 -4.06 0.10 2.82
N THR A 193 -3.22 1.03 3.25
CA THR A 193 -3.46 2.47 3.05
C THR A 193 -3.54 2.88 1.58
N ALA A 194 -2.74 2.27 0.69
CA ALA A 194 -2.84 2.53 -0.74
C ALA A 194 -4.19 2.04 -1.29
N MET A 195 -4.59 0.81 -0.96
CA MET A 195 -5.92 0.30 -1.32
C MET A 195 -7.02 1.19 -0.76
N THR A 196 -6.94 1.59 0.51
CA THR A 196 -7.93 2.45 1.17
C THR A 196 -8.08 3.79 0.47
N HIS A 197 -6.96 4.41 0.07
CA HIS A 197 -6.94 5.66 -0.69
C HIS A 197 -7.62 5.47 -2.06
N GLU A 198 -7.16 4.47 -2.83
CA GLU A 198 -7.62 4.28 -4.21
C GLU A 198 -9.08 3.81 -4.30
N ILE A 199 -9.50 2.94 -3.37
CA ILE A 199 -10.90 2.50 -3.33
C ILE A 199 -11.84 3.65 -2.95
N SER A 200 -11.35 4.61 -2.16
CA SER A 200 -12.13 5.80 -1.78
C SER A 200 -12.36 6.76 -2.94
N HIS A 201 -11.48 6.78 -3.95
CA HIS A 201 -11.77 7.46 -5.22
C HIS A 201 -12.95 6.80 -5.94
N SER A 202 -12.99 5.47 -6.00
CA SER A 202 -14.07 4.77 -6.72
C SER A 202 -15.38 4.80 -5.95
N ILE A 203 -15.39 4.57 -4.65
CA ILE A 203 -16.60 4.62 -3.82
C ILE A 203 -17.11 6.05 -3.68
N GLY A 204 -16.29 6.96 -3.14
CA GLY A 204 -16.67 8.31 -2.77
C GLY A 204 -16.65 9.31 -3.94
N ARG A 205 -16.09 8.96 -5.09
CA ARG A 205 -15.70 9.89 -6.15
C ARG A 205 -14.90 11.08 -5.61
N LEU A 206 -14.04 10.80 -4.64
CA LEU A 206 -13.18 11.80 -4.03
C LEU A 206 -12.02 12.15 -4.98
N ALA A 207 -11.54 13.38 -4.91
CA ALA A 207 -10.32 13.78 -5.62
C ALA A 207 -9.10 13.65 -4.70
N ASP A 208 -7.92 13.55 -5.33
CA ASP A 208 -6.66 13.83 -4.64
C ASP A 208 -6.62 15.28 -4.16
N GLU A 209 -6.51 15.47 -2.84
CA GLU A 209 -6.44 16.80 -2.24
C GLU A 209 -5.10 17.53 -2.48
N TYR A 210 -4.19 16.91 -3.23
CA TYR A 210 -2.98 17.53 -3.78
C TYR A 210 -3.09 17.80 -5.29
N GLY A 211 -4.21 17.43 -5.89
CA GLY A 211 -4.47 17.55 -7.33
C GLY A 211 -5.00 18.90 -7.76
N ARG A 212 -5.47 18.96 -8.99
CA ARG A 212 -6.05 20.17 -9.62
C ARG A 212 -7.55 20.06 -9.92
N TYR A 213 -8.14 18.92 -9.63
CA TYR A 213 -9.57 18.69 -9.86
C TYR A 213 -10.39 19.40 -8.78
N THR A 214 -11.49 20.01 -9.16
CA THR A 214 -12.30 20.88 -8.28
C THR A 214 -13.78 20.54 -8.26
N ASN A 215 -14.18 19.51 -9.00
CA ASN A 215 -15.60 19.15 -9.16
C ASN A 215 -16.07 18.02 -8.23
N GLN A 216 -15.20 17.43 -7.42
CA GLN A 216 -15.54 16.41 -6.43
C GLN A 216 -16.00 17.03 -5.09
N ALA A 217 -16.56 16.21 -4.20
CA ALA A 217 -17.08 16.66 -2.91
C ALA A 217 -16.01 17.28 -2.00
N ASN A 218 -14.78 16.74 -2.03
CA ASN A 218 -13.66 17.17 -1.20
C ASN A 218 -12.73 18.19 -1.87
N THR A 219 -13.14 18.80 -2.98
CA THR A 219 -12.35 19.83 -3.66
C THR A 219 -13.25 20.94 -4.20
N SER A 220 -12.72 22.17 -4.27
CA SER A 220 -13.44 23.36 -4.74
C SER A 220 -12.51 24.24 -5.57
N ASP A 221 -13.09 24.99 -6.50
CA ASP A 221 -12.43 26.03 -7.30
C ASP A 221 -12.47 27.41 -6.64
N THR A 222 -13.12 27.54 -5.49
CA THR A 222 -13.22 28.78 -4.73
C THR A 222 -12.66 28.62 -3.32
N SER A 223 -12.09 29.69 -2.80
CA SER A 223 -11.68 29.83 -1.40
C SER A 223 -12.66 30.68 -0.59
N ASP A 224 -13.79 31.07 -1.16
CA ASP A 224 -14.82 31.78 -0.46
C ASP A 224 -15.50 30.88 0.57
N PRO A 225 -15.46 31.21 1.88
CA PRO A 225 -16.05 30.42 2.93
C PRO A 225 -17.53 30.12 2.76
N ASP A 226 -18.28 31.03 2.11
CA ASP A 226 -19.72 30.88 1.92
C ASP A 226 -20.06 30.03 0.67
N ALA A 227 -19.09 29.85 -0.24
CA ALA A 227 -19.27 29.15 -1.51
C ALA A 227 -18.57 27.80 -1.61
N VAL A 228 -17.67 27.46 -0.68
CA VAL A 228 -17.05 26.12 -0.67
C VAL A 228 -18.09 25.04 -0.37
N LYS A 229 -17.94 23.87 -1.00
CA LYS A 229 -18.89 22.75 -0.88
C LYS A 229 -19.02 22.20 0.54
N TRP A 230 -18.12 22.51 1.44
CA TRP A 230 -18.11 22.08 2.85
C TRP A 230 -18.28 23.26 3.81
N ASN A 231 -18.97 24.32 3.40
CA ASN A 231 -19.17 25.53 4.20
C ASN A 231 -19.77 25.24 5.59
N LYS A 232 -20.69 24.29 5.69
CA LYS A 232 -21.32 23.86 6.96
C LYS A 232 -20.35 23.16 7.94
N LEU A 233 -19.19 22.69 7.44
CA LEU A 233 -18.17 22.06 8.27
C LEU A 233 -17.02 23.01 8.62
N LEU A 234 -16.99 24.22 8.12
CA LEU A 234 -15.88 25.14 8.40
C LEU A 234 -15.67 25.34 9.91
N GLY A 235 -14.42 25.21 10.33
CA GLY A 235 -14.04 25.29 11.73
C GLY A 235 -14.36 24.04 12.56
N PHE A 236 -15.05 23.03 12.01
CA PHE A 236 -15.34 21.80 12.70
C PHE A 236 -14.22 20.78 12.49
N ARG A 237 -13.68 20.21 13.58
CA ARG A 237 -12.63 19.18 13.60
C ARG A 237 -11.48 19.45 12.60
N GLY A 238 -11.01 20.70 12.56
CA GLY A 238 -9.91 21.11 11.71
C GLY A 238 -10.26 21.27 10.22
N THR A 239 -11.54 21.16 9.83
CA THR A 239 -11.98 21.45 8.48
C THR A 239 -11.80 22.94 8.18
N GLY A 240 -11.09 23.24 7.11
CA GLY A 240 -10.79 24.60 6.69
C GLY A 240 -10.82 24.72 5.18
N ILE A 241 -10.12 25.74 4.65
CA ILE A 241 -9.91 25.94 3.23
C ILE A 241 -8.42 25.99 2.99
N THR A 242 -7.87 24.99 2.33
CA THR A 242 -6.43 24.87 2.08
C THR A 242 -6.17 24.72 0.59
N MET A 243 -5.08 25.29 0.08
CA MET A 243 -4.68 25.05 -1.31
C MET A 243 -4.42 23.57 -1.53
N ALA A 244 -5.00 23.05 -2.61
CA ALA A 244 -4.69 21.71 -3.15
C ALA A 244 -3.40 21.77 -4.00
N GLY A 245 -3.34 21.13 -5.16
CA GLY A 245 -2.13 21.10 -5.99
C GLY A 245 -1.82 22.38 -6.76
N THR A 246 -2.80 23.25 -6.95
CA THR A 246 -2.70 24.52 -7.69
C THR A 246 -3.30 25.66 -6.88
N GLU A 247 -3.00 26.90 -7.28
CA GLU A 247 -3.54 28.11 -6.65
C GLU A 247 -5.06 28.29 -6.84
N THR A 248 -5.66 27.55 -7.78
CA THR A 248 -7.09 27.60 -8.12
C THR A 248 -7.87 26.39 -7.63
N ALA A 249 -7.26 25.51 -6.87
CA ALA A 249 -7.91 24.32 -6.31
C ALA A 249 -7.73 24.30 -4.78
N PHE A 250 -8.83 24.06 -4.08
CA PHE A 250 -8.90 24.06 -2.62
C PHE A 250 -9.43 22.74 -2.10
N ALA A 251 -9.01 22.39 -0.90
CA ALA A 251 -9.36 21.17 -0.19
C ALA A 251 -9.68 21.47 1.28
N PRO A 252 -10.47 20.63 1.97
CA PRO A 252 -10.91 20.89 3.34
C PRO A 252 -9.80 20.73 4.38
N SER A 253 -8.77 19.92 4.11
CA SER A 253 -7.73 19.62 5.09
C SER A 253 -6.32 19.55 4.49
N ARG A 254 -5.33 19.74 5.32
CA ARG A 254 -3.92 19.45 4.98
C ARG A 254 -3.48 18.06 5.38
N GLU A 255 -4.24 17.40 6.23
CA GLU A 255 -3.96 16.09 6.80
C GLU A 255 -5.20 15.20 6.54
N CYS A 256 -5.23 14.58 5.38
CA CYS A 256 -6.29 13.68 4.94
C CYS A 256 -5.67 12.48 4.19
N MET A 257 -6.30 11.31 4.27
CA MET A 257 -5.94 10.12 3.50
C MET A 257 -5.89 10.44 1.99
N MET A 258 -6.83 11.27 1.49
CA MET A 258 -6.86 11.70 0.09
C MET A 258 -5.74 12.68 -0.29
N ARG A 259 -4.88 13.02 0.65
CA ARG A 259 -3.70 13.87 0.43
C ARG A 259 -2.39 13.15 0.73
N TRP A 260 -2.38 12.32 1.78
CA TRP A 260 -1.20 11.62 2.26
C TRP A 260 -1.58 10.26 2.81
N LEU A 261 -1.07 9.19 2.24
CA LEU A 261 -1.30 7.84 2.74
C LEU A 261 -0.95 7.73 4.22
N GLY A 262 -1.79 7.03 4.97
CA GLY A 262 -1.61 6.81 6.41
C GLY A 262 -2.04 7.97 7.30
N GLN A 263 -2.78 8.95 6.76
CA GLN A 263 -3.51 9.96 7.53
C GLN A 263 -4.98 9.56 7.64
N PRO A 264 -5.69 9.93 8.73
CA PRO A 264 -7.13 9.74 8.79
C PRO A 264 -7.84 10.56 7.69
N PHE A 265 -9.02 10.13 7.28
CA PHE A 265 -9.85 10.94 6.39
C PHE A 265 -10.32 12.21 7.12
N CYS A 266 -10.38 13.32 6.40
CA CYS A 266 -11.05 14.54 6.88
C CYS A 266 -12.58 14.32 6.95
N GLU A 267 -13.29 15.14 7.72
CA GLU A 267 -14.73 14.98 7.92
C GLU A 267 -15.53 15.04 6.61
N VAL A 268 -15.12 15.86 5.66
CA VAL A 268 -15.78 15.92 4.33
C VAL A 268 -15.70 14.58 3.59
N CYS A 269 -14.50 13.97 3.59
CA CYS A 269 -14.30 12.67 2.95
C CYS A 269 -15.07 11.56 3.67
N LYS A 270 -15.06 11.54 5.01
CA LYS A 270 -15.81 10.56 5.79
C LYS A 270 -17.31 10.62 5.50
N MET A 271 -17.89 11.82 5.49
CA MET A 271 -19.33 12.02 5.21
C MET A 271 -19.71 11.57 3.81
N GLU A 272 -18.87 11.86 2.82
CA GLU A 272 -19.14 11.43 1.44
C GLU A 272 -19.00 9.91 1.28
N LEU A 273 -18.00 9.29 1.90
CA LEU A 273 -17.84 7.82 1.92
C LEU A 273 -19.03 7.16 2.61
N ALA A 274 -19.44 7.65 3.79
CA ALA A 274 -20.61 7.15 4.50
C ALA A 274 -21.87 7.20 3.62
N ARG A 275 -22.10 8.32 2.92
CA ARG A 275 -23.21 8.48 1.99
C ARG A 275 -23.19 7.48 0.83
N LYS A 276 -22.00 7.15 0.33
CA LYS A 276 -21.86 6.20 -0.78
C LYS A 276 -21.96 4.76 -0.33
N LEU A 277 -21.44 4.43 0.82
CA LEU A 277 -21.58 3.09 1.43
C LEU A 277 -23.03 2.78 1.77
N ASN A 278 -23.86 3.80 2.00
CA ASN A 278 -25.29 3.68 2.27
C ASN A 278 -26.17 4.07 1.06
N ASN A 279 -25.65 3.99 -0.16
CA ASN A 279 -26.41 4.32 -1.35
C ASN A 279 -27.50 3.25 -1.60
N PRO A 280 -28.79 3.63 -1.68
CA PRO A 280 -29.89 2.69 -1.91
C PRO A 280 -29.82 1.94 -3.25
N ASP A 281 -28.98 2.37 -4.20
CA ASP A 281 -28.72 1.60 -5.43
C ASP A 281 -27.94 0.30 -5.17
N TYR A 282 -27.29 0.18 -3.99
CA TYR A 282 -26.45 -0.97 -3.61
C TYR A 282 -26.88 -1.61 -2.29
N VAL A 283 -27.54 -0.86 -1.42
CA VAL A 283 -27.89 -1.31 -0.05
C VAL A 283 -29.36 -1.10 0.19
N SER A 284 -30.10 -2.16 0.52
CA SER A 284 -31.55 -2.09 0.80
C SER A 284 -31.85 -1.58 2.21
N ARG A 285 -30.86 -1.60 3.12
CA ARG A 285 -30.99 -1.12 4.51
C ARG A 285 -29.89 -0.11 4.84
N PRO A 286 -29.93 1.10 4.25
CA PRO A 286 -28.94 2.12 4.57
C PRO A 286 -29.06 2.56 6.03
N ALA A 287 -27.94 2.93 6.64
CA ALA A 287 -27.97 3.68 7.90
C ALA A 287 -28.71 5.01 7.67
N ALA A 288 -29.50 5.44 8.66
CA ALA A 288 -30.29 6.66 8.52
C ALA A 288 -29.41 7.92 8.54
N LEU A 289 -28.35 7.92 9.33
CA LEU A 289 -27.51 9.07 9.60
C LEU A 289 -26.01 8.72 9.63
N TYR A 290 -25.20 9.67 9.20
CA TYR A 290 -23.81 9.79 9.64
C TYR A 290 -23.73 10.94 10.65
N VAL A 291 -23.23 10.67 11.84
CA VAL A 291 -23.00 11.66 12.89
C VAL A 291 -21.50 11.79 13.09
N ALA A 292 -20.95 12.97 12.76
CA ALA A 292 -19.53 13.22 12.99
C ALA A 292 -19.26 13.31 14.50
N ASP A 293 -18.08 12.82 14.92
CA ASP A 293 -17.67 12.89 16.33
C ASP A 293 -17.83 14.30 16.89
N PRO A 294 -18.61 14.50 17.96
CA PRO A 294 -18.82 15.82 18.50
C PRO A 294 -17.54 16.46 19.07
N GLU A 295 -17.56 17.79 19.17
CA GLU A 295 -16.52 18.56 19.85
C GLU A 295 -17.11 19.55 20.82
N ILE A 296 -16.35 19.85 21.90
CA ILE A 296 -16.65 20.94 22.81
C ILE A 296 -15.59 22.02 22.63
N SER A 297 -16.02 23.26 22.46
CA SER A 297 -15.15 24.39 22.24
C SER A 297 -15.58 25.62 23.06
N ILE A 298 -14.66 26.60 23.18
CA ILE A 298 -14.98 27.94 23.65
C ILE A 298 -15.20 28.76 22.39
N PRO A 299 -16.45 29.15 22.07
CA PRO A 299 -16.75 29.95 20.91
C PRO A 299 -16.06 31.31 21.02
N HIS A 300 -15.61 31.86 19.90
CA HIS A 300 -14.98 33.19 19.80
C HIS A 300 -13.73 33.43 20.67
N SER A 301 -13.02 32.40 21.07
CA SER A 301 -11.69 32.58 21.68
C SER A 301 -10.74 33.14 20.64
N SER A 302 -10.60 34.46 20.63
CA SER A 302 -9.99 35.30 19.61
C SER A 302 -8.46 35.26 19.54
N THR A 303 -7.83 34.19 19.91
CA THR A 303 -6.43 33.96 19.59
C THR A 303 -6.35 33.25 18.25
N GLY A 304 -6.88 33.91 17.27
CA GLY A 304 -7.01 33.74 15.85
C GLY A 304 -5.96 33.02 15.05
N THR A 305 -5.41 31.96 15.48
CA THR A 305 -4.72 30.95 14.67
C THR A 305 -5.14 29.60 15.21
N LEU A 306 -6.09 29.03 14.52
CA LEU A 306 -6.38 27.61 14.62
C LEU A 306 -5.06 26.84 14.51
N ASP A 307 -4.47 26.53 15.62
CA ASP A 307 -3.29 25.69 15.71
C ASP A 307 -3.79 24.28 15.40
N ARG A 308 -3.38 23.74 14.27
CA ARG A 308 -3.98 22.63 13.54
C ARG A 308 -3.75 21.22 14.13
N ASP A 309 -3.55 21.14 15.40
CA ASP A 309 -3.58 19.86 16.12
C ASP A 309 -5.01 19.68 16.65
N SER A 310 -5.82 18.95 15.92
CA SER A 310 -7.26 18.78 16.08
C SER A 310 -7.72 18.34 17.46
N GLU A 311 -6.84 17.79 18.27
CA GLU A 311 -7.17 17.36 19.63
C GLU A 311 -7.12 18.50 20.67
N LYS A 312 -6.61 19.68 20.32
CA LYS A 312 -6.42 20.79 21.28
C LYS A 312 -7.66 21.63 21.56
N TYR A 313 -8.73 21.41 20.82
CA TYR A 313 -9.98 22.19 20.96
C TYR A 313 -10.99 21.56 21.90
N ARG A 314 -10.73 20.35 22.36
CA ARG A 314 -11.58 19.76 23.42
C ARG A 314 -11.23 20.35 24.76
N ILE A 315 -12.21 20.91 25.41
CA ILE A 315 -12.09 21.18 26.84
C ILE A 315 -12.27 19.84 27.53
N SER A 316 -11.16 19.21 27.90
CA SER A 316 -11.22 17.99 28.72
C SER A 316 -11.79 18.30 30.09
N GLU A 317 -12.35 17.30 30.77
CA GLU A 317 -12.81 17.41 32.16
C GLU A 317 -11.73 18.03 33.06
N LYS A 318 -10.46 17.74 32.82
CA LYS A 318 -9.31 18.30 33.55
C LYS A 318 -9.07 19.80 33.32
N ASN A 319 -9.62 20.37 32.25
CA ASN A 319 -9.43 21.76 31.85
C ASN A 319 -10.70 22.61 32.04
N ILE A 320 -11.77 22.05 32.62
CA ILE A 320 -13.06 22.74 32.79
C ILE A 320 -12.94 24.04 33.58
N THR A 321 -12.06 24.09 34.55
CA THR A 321 -11.79 25.32 35.34
C THR A 321 -11.28 26.47 34.48
N LYS A 322 -10.63 26.20 33.33
CA LYS A 322 -10.14 27.21 32.39
C LYS A 322 -11.28 27.82 31.55
N ALA A 323 -12.41 27.16 31.51
CA ALA A 323 -13.61 27.59 30.80
C ALA A 323 -14.49 28.54 31.67
N ASN A 324 -14.17 28.71 32.96
CA ASN A 324 -14.92 29.55 33.87
C ASN A 324 -15.04 31.00 33.34
N GLY A 325 -16.25 31.52 33.28
CA GLY A 325 -16.57 32.83 32.70
C GLY A 325 -16.54 32.86 31.17
N LYS A 326 -16.69 31.70 30.53
CA LYS A 326 -16.76 31.55 29.05
C LYS A 326 -18.02 30.83 28.64
N ASP A 327 -18.39 31.05 27.39
CA ASP A 327 -19.37 30.19 26.72
C ASP A 327 -18.71 28.85 26.37
N LEU A 328 -19.47 27.77 26.48
CA LEU A 328 -19.07 26.45 26.05
C LEU A 328 -20.04 25.96 24.97
N GLU A 329 -19.51 25.58 23.82
CA GLU A 329 -20.27 25.07 22.69
C GLU A 329 -20.05 23.55 22.53
N PHE A 330 -21.12 22.77 22.54
CA PHE A 330 -21.13 21.39 22.11
C PHE A 330 -21.67 21.35 20.68
N ARG A 331 -20.84 20.88 19.75
CA ARG A 331 -21.10 20.94 18.31
C ARG A 331 -20.85 19.61 17.62
N SER A 332 -21.66 19.32 16.60
CA SER A 332 -21.44 18.22 15.66
C SER A 332 -21.96 18.61 14.26
N VAL A 333 -21.62 17.81 13.27
CA VAL A 333 -22.22 17.89 11.94
C VAL A 333 -22.82 16.54 11.59
N VAL A 334 -24.01 16.55 11.05
CA VAL A 334 -24.78 15.36 10.73
C VAL A 334 -25.13 15.35 9.24
N GLN A 335 -25.05 14.20 8.62
CA GLN A 335 -25.51 13.94 7.25
C GLN A 335 -26.64 12.94 7.28
N ASN A 336 -27.82 13.34 6.78
CA ASN A 336 -28.90 12.40 6.52
C ASN A 336 -28.55 11.55 5.28
N LEU A 337 -28.73 10.24 5.39
CA LEU A 337 -28.37 9.26 4.37
C LEU A 337 -29.60 8.65 3.69
N VAL A 338 -30.81 8.98 4.16
CA VAL A 338 -32.09 8.47 3.67
C VAL A 338 -33.02 9.59 3.16
N ASP A 339 -34.06 9.22 2.47
CA ASP A 339 -35.05 10.12 1.88
C ASP A 339 -36.18 10.58 2.83
N GLN A 340 -35.96 10.36 4.15
CA GLN A 340 -36.89 10.77 5.21
C GLN A 340 -36.20 11.76 6.15
N GLU A 341 -36.97 12.73 6.67
CA GLU A 341 -36.47 13.66 7.68
C GLU A 341 -36.10 12.90 8.95
N GLN A 342 -35.04 13.36 9.63
CA GLN A 342 -34.57 12.78 10.89
C GLN A 342 -34.69 13.83 12.00
N HIS A 343 -35.10 13.43 13.18
CA HIS A 343 -35.33 14.30 14.32
C HIS A 343 -34.29 13.99 15.43
N LEU A 344 -33.48 14.97 15.76
CA LEU A 344 -32.43 14.83 16.73
C LEU A 344 -32.56 15.82 17.87
N ARG A 345 -32.15 15.44 19.07
CA ARG A 345 -31.99 16.32 20.21
C ARG A 345 -30.53 16.34 20.65
N MET A 346 -29.97 17.53 20.81
CA MET A 346 -28.70 17.71 21.49
C MET A 346 -28.97 18.14 22.94
N SER A 347 -28.33 17.47 23.89
CA SER A 347 -28.32 17.84 25.29
C SER A 347 -26.86 18.08 25.69
N PHE A 348 -26.60 19.18 26.36
CA PHE A 348 -25.27 19.50 26.90
C PHE A 348 -25.39 19.98 28.33
N ARG A 349 -24.71 19.29 29.25
CA ARG A 349 -24.74 19.53 30.67
C ARG A 349 -23.33 19.63 31.26
N ILE A 350 -23.20 20.36 32.33
CA ILE A 350 -22.04 20.29 33.22
C ILE A 350 -22.53 19.70 34.56
N LEU A 351 -21.96 18.58 34.92
CA LEU A 351 -22.23 17.87 36.15
C LEU A 351 -21.15 18.19 37.19
N GLY A 352 -21.49 18.21 38.44
CA GLY A 352 -20.54 18.29 39.55
C GLY A 352 -19.60 17.09 39.59
N ALA A 353 -18.54 17.13 40.39
CA ALA A 353 -17.59 16.03 40.58
C ALA A 353 -18.26 14.71 41.03
N ASP A 354 -19.42 14.78 41.67
CA ASP A 354 -20.25 13.64 42.04
C ASP A 354 -20.89 12.93 40.80
N GLY A 355 -20.83 13.54 39.62
CA GLY A 355 -21.38 13.02 38.38
C GLY A 355 -22.91 13.07 38.30
N THR A 356 -23.60 13.67 39.29
CA THR A 356 -25.06 13.68 39.40
C THR A 356 -25.64 15.08 39.56
N THR A 357 -24.98 15.97 40.29
CA THR A 357 -25.45 17.35 40.49
C THR A 357 -25.30 18.14 39.16
N VAL A 358 -26.41 18.56 38.59
CA VAL A 358 -26.46 19.38 37.36
C VAL A 358 -26.13 20.82 37.73
N LYS A 359 -25.00 21.37 37.25
CA LYS A 359 -24.61 22.77 37.41
C LYS A 359 -25.13 23.64 36.26
N TYR A 360 -25.05 23.13 35.06
CA TYR A 360 -25.55 23.78 33.85
C TYR A 360 -26.18 22.75 32.93
N GLU A 361 -27.22 23.18 32.22
CA GLU A 361 -27.92 22.34 31.23
C GLU A 361 -28.50 23.19 30.13
N THR A 362 -28.41 22.70 28.92
CA THR A 362 -29.11 23.19 27.71
C THR A 362 -29.46 22.04 26.81
N GLU A 363 -30.59 22.15 26.11
CA GLU A 363 -30.94 21.19 25.06
C GLU A 363 -31.59 21.91 23.88
N LYS A 364 -31.55 21.29 22.73
CA LYS A 364 -32.16 21.79 21.51
C LYS A 364 -32.49 20.65 20.56
N GLU A 365 -33.65 20.75 19.94
CA GLU A 365 -34.13 19.83 18.93
C GLU A 365 -33.77 20.35 17.52
N PHE A 366 -33.51 19.42 16.61
CA PHE A 366 -33.14 19.68 15.23
C PHE A 366 -33.88 18.73 14.31
N THR A 367 -34.35 19.27 13.18
CA THR A 367 -34.85 18.48 12.06
C THR A 367 -33.80 18.47 10.97
N ILE A 368 -33.36 17.30 10.57
CA ILE A 368 -32.36 17.10 9.52
C ILE A 368 -33.12 16.77 8.22
N PRO A 369 -33.05 17.62 7.19
CA PRO A 369 -33.79 17.41 5.95
C PRO A 369 -33.46 16.07 5.30
N ALA A 370 -34.44 15.51 4.61
CA ALA A 370 -34.29 14.29 3.82
C ALA A 370 -33.21 14.44 2.72
N LEU A 371 -32.57 13.36 2.36
CA LEU A 371 -31.64 13.32 1.22
C LEU A 371 -32.43 13.31 -0.09
N SER A 372 -32.90 14.50 -0.51
CA SER A 372 -33.76 14.68 -1.69
C SER A 372 -33.02 14.61 -3.03
N ASN A 373 -31.71 14.72 -3.03
CA ASN A 373 -30.90 14.71 -4.25
C ASN A 373 -29.52 14.08 -3.97
N SER A 374 -29.25 12.99 -4.65
CA SER A 374 -27.95 12.29 -4.53
C SER A 374 -26.75 13.08 -5.08
N TYR A 375 -26.99 14.14 -5.83
CA TYR A 375 -25.93 14.98 -6.44
C TYR A 375 -25.51 16.17 -5.57
N ASP A 376 -26.36 16.59 -4.63
CA ASP A 376 -26.05 17.69 -3.71
C ASP A 376 -26.17 17.23 -2.25
N PRO A 377 -25.08 16.71 -1.68
CA PRO A 377 -25.09 16.24 -0.30
C PRO A 377 -25.32 17.34 0.74
N ASP A 378 -25.08 18.61 0.40
CA ASP A 378 -25.23 19.72 1.35
C ASP A 378 -26.68 19.97 1.77
N VAL A 379 -27.66 19.56 0.97
CA VAL A 379 -29.09 19.73 1.30
C VAL A 379 -29.44 18.94 2.57
N ALA A 380 -28.93 17.72 2.70
CA ALA A 380 -29.21 16.83 3.80
C ALA A 380 -28.16 16.90 4.95
N ARG A 381 -27.31 17.93 4.94
CA ARG A 381 -26.27 18.14 5.95
C ARG A 381 -26.64 19.28 6.89
N ALA A 382 -26.49 19.07 8.19
CA ALA A 382 -26.76 20.08 9.21
C ALA A 382 -25.59 20.22 10.19
N SER A 383 -25.21 21.46 10.49
CA SER A 383 -24.34 21.78 11.63
C SER A 383 -25.21 21.97 12.85
N LEU A 384 -24.99 21.13 13.86
CA LEU A 384 -25.75 21.14 15.11
C LEU A 384 -24.90 21.77 16.21
N SER A 385 -25.51 22.62 17.02
CA SER A 385 -24.80 23.29 18.11
C SER A 385 -25.75 23.68 19.23
N VAL A 386 -25.30 23.47 20.47
CA VAL A 386 -25.90 24.01 21.70
C VAL A 386 -24.84 24.68 22.54
N VAL A 387 -25.18 25.80 23.18
CA VAL A 387 -24.25 26.65 23.92
C VAL A 387 -24.72 26.83 25.36
N LEU A 388 -23.82 26.60 26.32
CA LEU A 388 -23.95 27.05 27.70
C LEU A 388 -23.27 28.42 27.78
N SER A 389 -24.04 29.47 28.03
CA SER A 389 -23.52 30.85 28.07
C SER A 389 -23.07 31.21 29.47
N ASP A 390 -22.02 32.05 29.56
CA ASP A 390 -21.52 32.65 30.78
C ASP A 390 -21.34 31.65 31.96
N VAL A 391 -20.63 30.59 31.71
CA VAL A 391 -20.46 29.49 32.68
C VAL A 391 -19.52 29.93 33.80
N TYR A 392 -19.98 29.93 35.05
CA TYR A 392 -19.21 30.28 36.24
C TYR A 392 -19.24 29.19 37.32
N GLY A 393 -18.34 29.28 38.33
CA GLY A 393 -18.33 28.33 39.44
C GLY A 393 -17.90 26.93 39.12
N LEU A 394 -17.15 26.77 37.98
CA LEU A 394 -16.57 25.49 37.62
C LEU A 394 -15.42 25.12 38.54
N SER A 395 -15.38 23.86 38.92
CA SER A 395 -14.37 23.26 39.78
C SER A 395 -13.64 22.12 39.07
N ASP A 396 -12.43 21.84 39.52
CA ASP A 396 -11.72 20.65 39.08
C ASP A 396 -12.50 19.39 39.50
N GLY A 397 -12.70 18.46 38.57
CA GLY A 397 -13.55 17.28 38.78
C GLY A 397 -14.98 17.43 38.26
N ASP A 398 -15.44 18.63 37.87
CA ASP A 398 -16.71 18.80 37.17
C ASP A 398 -16.64 18.07 35.79
N ARG A 399 -17.78 17.52 35.38
CA ARG A 399 -17.87 16.65 34.21
C ARG A 399 -18.70 17.28 33.10
N LEU A 400 -18.22 17.16 31.87
CA LEU A 400 -19.01 17.46 30.68
C LEU A 400 -19.87 16.25 30.32
N ASP A 401 -21.10 16.46 29.87
CA ASP A 401 -22.04 15.43 29.44
C ASP A 401 -22.83 15.94 28.23
N GLY A 402 -22.21 15.82 27.07
CA GLY A 402 -22.82 16.14 25.78
C GLY A 402 -23.37 14.89 25.11
N LYS A 403 -24.60 14.97 24.56
CA LYS A 403 -25.27 13.87 23.87
C LYS A 403 -26.02 14.33 22.64
N ILE A 404 -26.00 13.50 21.59
CA ILE A 404 -26.87 13.59 20.43
C ILE A 404 -27.77 12.37 20.47
N ILE A 405 -29.08 12.61 20.47
CA ILE A 405 -30.10 11.59 20.69
C ILE A 405 -31.04 11.58 19.49
N ASP A 406 -31.28 10.43 18.93
CA ASP A 406 -32.37 10.19 17.99
C ASP A 406 -33.70 10.27 18.75
N MET A 407 -34.59 11.16 18.30
CA MET A 407 -35.87 11.40 18.99
C MET A 407 -36.90 10.33 18.70
N ASP A 408 -36.77 9.61 17.59
CA ASP A 408 -37.72 8.58 17.21
C ASP A 408 -37.45 7.26 17.93
N THR A 409 -36.16 6.93 18.15
CA THR A 409 -35.73 5.70 18.82
C THR A 409 -35.29 5.92 20.26
N ASN A 410 -35.03 7.16 20.65
CA ASN A 410 -34.40 7.55 21.92
C ASN A 410 -32.99 6.96 22.12
N GLU A 411 -32.32 6.58 21.04
CA GLU A 411 -30.96 6.09 21.05
C GLU A 411 -29.96 7.24 21.15
N VAL A 412 -28.88 7.04 21.91
CA VAL A 412 -27.75 7.98 21.96
C VAL A 412 -26.82 7.68 20.81
N LEU A 413 -26.83 8.52 19.78
CA LEU A 413 -26.02 8.35 18.57
C LEU A 413 -24.56 8.75 18.75
N ALA A 414 -24.31 9.76 19.58
CA ALA A 414 -22.96 10.23 19.87
C ALA A 414 -22.90 10.99 21.22
N THR A 415 -21.75 11.01 21.83
CA THR A 415 -21.46 11.77 23.06
C THR A 415 -20.23 12.66 22.86
N ASP A 416 -19.99 13.58 23.79
CA ASP A 416 -18.75 14.39 23.83
C ASP A 416 -17.46 13.54 23.88
N LYS A 417 -17.57 12.24 24.19
CA LYS A 417 -16.46 11.27 24.26
C LYS A 417 -16.42 10.29 23.08
N THR A 418 -17.27 10.45 22.07
CA THR A 418 -17.34 9.49 20.94
C THR A 418 -15.99 9.30 20.24
N ALA A 419 -15.21 10.38 20.10
CA ALA A 419 -13.88 10.27 19.47
C ALA A 419 -12.83 9.55 20.36
N GLU A 420 -13.10 9.38 21.64
CA GLU A 420 -12.28 8.61 22.59
C GLU A 420 -12.88 7.23 22.85
N GLN A 421 -13.98 6.91 22.17
CA GLN A 421 -14.69 5.64 22.29
C GLN A 421 -13.73 4.47 22.03
N ALA A 422 -13.60 3.59 23.00
CA ALA A 422 -12.96 2.30 22.79
C ALA A 422 -13.78 1.46 21.81
N TRP A 423 -13.10 0.68 21.02
CA TRP A 423 -13.72 -0.22 20.04
C TRP A 423 -13.40 -1.65 20.39
N SER A 424 -14.41 -2.47 20.34
CA SER A 424 -14.32 -3.92 20.47
C SER A 424 -14.60 -4.59 19.12
N THR A 425 -14.25 -5.85 18.99
CA THR A 425 -14.45 -6.60 17.74
C THR A 425 -15.45 -7.73 17.90
N VAL A 426 -16.26 -7.94 16.88
CA VAL A 426 -17.02 -9.18 16.70
C VAL A 426 -16.33 -9.95 15.58
N ARG A 427 -15.72 -11.09 15.91
CA ARG A 427 -15.13 -12.01 14.94
C ARG A 427 -16.16 -13.06 14.58
N ILE A 428 -16.57 -13.08 13.31
CA ILE A 428 -17.63 -13.94 12.81
C ILE A 428 -17.00 -15.14 12.11
N HIS A 429 -17.29 -16.33 12.61
CA HIS A 429 -16.88 -17.61 12.06
C HIS A 429 -18.07 -18.30 11.38
N TYR A 430 -17.81 -19.00 10.29
CA TYR A 430 -18.81 -19.74 9.54
C TYR A 430 -18.48 -21.22 9.63
N GLN A 431 -19.30 -21.98 10.33
CA GLN A 431 -19.07 -23.42 10.51
C GLN A 431 -20.24 -24.25 9.98
N MET A 432 -19.90 -25.33 9.31
CA MET A 432 -20.87 -26.32 8.83
C MET A 432 -21.09 -27.37 9.91
N ARG A 433 -22.33 -27.66 10.23
CA ARG A 433 -22.72 -28.83 11.04
C ARG A 433 -23.02 -30.01 10.13
N ASN A 434 -22.17 -31.01 10.22
CA ASN A 434 -22.32 -32.25 9.47
C ASN A 434 -23.38 -33.16 10.08
N GLU A 435 -23.89 -34.10 9.31
CA GLU A 435 -24.93 -35.05 9.76
C GLU A 435 -24.46 -35.95 10.91
N ASP A 436 -23.14 -36.17 11.03
CA ASP A 436 -22.52 -36.93 12.12
C ASP A 436 -22.31 -36.12 13.40
N GLY A 437 -22.73 -34.85 13.41
CA GLY A 437 -22.57 -33.93 14.54
C GLY A 437 -21.21 -33.28 14.65
N THR A 438 -20.30 -33.51 13.70
CA THR A 438 -19.02 -32.81 13.63
C THR A 438 -19.20 -31.41 13.05
N GLU A 439 -18.28 -30.50 13.37
CA GLU A 439 -18.24 -29.13 12.85
C GLU A 439 -16.99 -28.97 11.99
N SER A 440 -17.12 -28.23 10.88
CA SER A 440 -16.02 -27.87 9.99
C SER A 440 -16.27 -26.49 9.42
N ASP A 441 -15.21 -25.78 8.99
CA ASP A 441 -15.37 -24.49 8.35
C ASP A 441 -16.19 -24.61 7.06
N VAL A 442 -17.07 -23.63 6.80
CA VAL A 442 -17.74 -23.54 5.51
C VAL A 442 -16.67 -23.23 4.46
N PRO A 443 -16.56 -24.04 3.39
CA PRO A 443 -15.57 -23.81 2.33
C PRO A 443 -15.64 -22.40 1.76
N HIS A 444 -14.50 -21.86 1.35
CA HIS A 444 -14.37 -20.55 0.76
C HIS A 444 -14.86 -19.38 1.63
N THR A 445 -14.77 -19.52 2.95
CA THR A 445 -15.03 -18.41 3.89
C THR A 445 -13.80 -18.11 4.74
N MET A 446 -13.66 -16.85 5.15
CA MET A 446 -12.69 -16.38 6.14
C MET A 446 -13.44 -15.74 7.31
N THR A 447 -12.80 -15.67 8.47
CA THR A 447 -13.34 -14.95 9.63
C THR A 447 -13.57 -13.49 9.29
N SER A 448 -14.81 -13.04 9.40
CA SER A 448 -15.18 -11.63 9.22
C SER A 448 -14.96 -10.85 10.51
N THR A 449 -14.58 -9.58 10.41
CA THR A 449 -14.34 -8.71 11.58
C THR A 449 -15.22 -7.47 11.51
N VAL A 450 -16.08 -7.31 12.51
CA VAL A 450 -16.89 -6.10 12.70
C VAL A 450 -16.34 -5.31 13.88
N TYR A 451 -16.24 -4.01 13.72
CA TYR A 451 -15.87 -3.09 14.79
C TYR A 451 -17.11 -2.45 15.38
N VAL A 452 -17.27 -2.52 16.69
CA VAL A 452 -18.39 -1.92 17.42
C VAL A 452 -17.87 -1.09 18.60
N PRO A 453 -18.56 -0.01 18.99
CA PRO A 453 -18.21 0.73 20.18
C PRO A 453 -18.21 -0.19 21.41
N ASP A 454 -17.18 -0.10 22.24
CA ASP A 454 -17.06 -0.93 23.44
C ASP A 454 -18.28 -0.74 24.36
N GLY A 455 -18.84 -1.85 24.83
CA GLY A 455 -20.06 -1.87 25.62
C GLY A 455 -21.36 -1.79 24.85
N SER A 456 -21.35 -1.69 23.50
CA SER A 456 -22.56 -1.63 22.69
C SER A 456 -23.20 -3.00 22.48
N MET A 457 -24.43 -3.01 21.97
CA MET A 457 -25.13 -4.21 21.54
C MET A 457 -24.85 -4.46 20.05
N TYR A 458 -24.47 -5.66 19.69
CA TYR A 458 -24.35 -6.09 18.30
C TYR A 458 -25.54 -6.98 17.95
N THR A 459 -26.25 -6.62 16.87
CA THR A 459 -27.39 -7.39 16.36
C THR A 459 -26.91 -8.48 15.41
N LEU A 460 -27.33 -9.73 15.63
CA LEU A 460 -26.96 -10.86 14.80
C LEU A 460 -27.72 -10.82 13.46
N ARG A 461 -26.99 -10.90 12.34
CA ARG A 461 -27.58 -10.79 11.00
C ARG A 461 -27.77 -12.12 10.28
N LYS A 462 -27.07 -13.20 10.65
CA LYS A 462 -27.15 -14.54 10.05
C LYS A 462 -27.00 -14.51 8.51
N PRO A 463 -25.85 -14.07 7.97
CA PRO A 463 -25.69 -13.82 6.54
C PRO A 463 -25.94 -15.08 5.70
N ALA A 464 -26.62 -14.91 4.55
CA ALA A 464 -26.81 -15.98 3.59
C ALA A 464 -25.47 -16.38 2.94
N LEU A 465 -25.23 -17.68 2.83
CA LEU A 465 -24.10 -18.26 2.10
C LEU A 465 -24.64 -19.17 0.99
N SER A 466 -24.14 -18.98 -0.24
CA SER A 466 -24.59 -19.75 -1.40
C SER A 466 -24.36 -21.25 -1.16
N GLY A 467 -25.40 -22.06 -1.39
CA GLY A 467 -25.36 -23.52 -1.16
C GLY A 467 -25.55 -23.97 0.29
N TYR A 468 -25.78 -23.03 1.24
CA TYR A 468 -25.90 -23.33 2.65
C TYR A 468 -27.09 -22.61 3.29
N THR A 469 -27.69 -23.25 4.31
CA THR A 469 -28.74 -22.64 5.15
C THR A 469 -28.18 -22.41 6.55
N CYS A 470 -28.29 -21.20 7.06
CA CYS A 470 -27.92 -20.89 8.45
C CYS A 470 -28.94 -21.54 9.40
N VAL A 471 -28.46 -22.46 10.25
CA VAL A 471 -29.30 -23.22 11.18
C VAL A 471 -29.19 -22.77 12.63
N GLY A 472 -28.30 -21.80 12.91
CA GLY A 472 -28.13 -21.26 14.26
C GLY A 472 -26.85 -20.44 14.43
N SER A 473 -26.62 -20.05 15.67
CA SER A 473 -25.40 -19.34 16.05
C SER A 473 -24.92 -19.78 17.44
N SER A 474 -23.67 -19.46 17.77
CA SER A 474 -23.09 -19.69 19.11
C SER A 474 -23.76 -18.86 20.21
N VAL A 475 -24.54 -17.83 19.82
CA VAL A 475 -25.33 -16.98 20.68
C VAL A 475 -26.80 -17.24 20.40
N SER A 476 -27.60 -17.49 21.43
CA SER A 476 -29.04 -17.79 21.30
C SER A 476 -29.93 -16.56 21.17
N GLU A 477 -29.42 -15.39 21.56
CA GLU A 477 -30.11 -14.12 21.54
C GLU A 477 -29.92 -13.43 20.19
N ASP A 478 -30.87 -12.56 19.78
CA ASP A 478 -30.73 -11.78 18.55
C ASP A 478 -29.75 -10.62 18.67
N GLN A 479 -29.31 -10.29 19.88
CA GLN A 479 -28.33 -9.24 20.17
C GLN A 479 -27.38 -9.71 21.28
N VAL A 480 -26.11 -9.27 21.17
CA VAL A 480 -25.08 -9.57 22.17
C VAL A 480 -24.30 -8.30 22.55
N ARG A 481 -24.04 -8.14 23.83
CA ARG A 481 -23.19 -7.03 24.32
C ARG A 481 -21.72 -7.36 24.06
N VAL A 482 -21.00 -6.45 23.46
CA VAL A 482 -19.60 -6.62 23.08
C VAL A 482 -18.74 -5.69 23.93
N THR A 483 -17.77 -6.24 24.66
CA THR A 483 -16.90 -5.47 25.58
C THR A 483 -15.46 -5.96 25.52
N GLY A 484 -14.49 -5.10 25.85
CA GLY A 484 -13.08 -5.43 26.00
C GLY A 484 -12.43 -5.90 24.70
N GLU A 485 -11.86 -7.09 24.67
CA GLU A 485 -11.18 -7.65 23.51
C GLU A 485 -12.15 -8.11 22.40
N GLY A 486 -13.47 -8.02 22.66
CA GLY A 486 -14.49 -8.43 21.72
C GLY A 486 -15.00 -9.85 21.97
N ILE A 487 -15.73 -10.36 20.98
CA ILE A 487 -16.34 -11.71 21.04
C ILE A 487 -16.06 -12.49 19.77
N ASP A 488 -16.09 -13.81 19.89
CA ASP A 488 -16.15 -14.74 18.77
C ASP A 488 -17.60 -15.20 18.60
N LEU A 489 -18.18 -14.94 17.43
CA LEU A 489 -19.53 -15.31 17.05
C LEU A 489 -19.46 -16.36 15.94
N THR A 490 -20.00 -17.55 16.17
CA THR A 490 -20.05 -18.60 15.15
C THR A 490 -21.47 -18.71 14.63
N TYR A 491 -21.65 -18.60 13.31
CA TYR A 491 -22.87 -19.02 12.63
C TYR A 491 -22.69 -20.45 12.15
N TYR A 492 -23.73 -21.27 12.37
CA TYR A 492 -23.76 -22.67 11.97
C TYR A 492 -24.61 -22.82 10.72
N TYR A 493 -24.06 -23.51 9.75
CA TYR A 493 -24.69 -23.75 8.47
C TYR A 493 -24.87 -25.25 8.24
N GLN A 494 -25.87 -25.57 7.46
CA GLN A 494 -26.09 -26.91 6.94
C GLN A 494 -26.04 -26.81 5.42
N LYS A 495 -25.31 -27.72 4.75
CA LYS A 495 -25.29 -27.78 3.29
C LYS A 495 -26.71 -28.06 2.79
N ASN A 496 -27.16 -27.28 1.80
CA ASN A 496 -28.46 -27.51 1.20
C ASN A 496 -28.45 -28.85 0.50
N VAL A 497 -29.25 -29.77 1.02
CA VAL A 497 -29.45 -31.08 0.40
C VAL A 497 -30.55 -30.92 -0.65
N ALA A 498 -30.29 -31.31 -1.87
CA ALA A 498 -31.35 -31.44 -2.87
C ALA A 498 -32.48 -32.31 -2.34
N PRO A 499 -33.77 -32.03 -2.67
CA PRO A 499 -34.90 -32.85 -2.18
C PRO A 499 -34.65 -34.33 -2.45
N PRO A 500 -35.03 -35.28 -1.54
CA PRO A 500 -34.80 -36.68 -1.72
C PRO A 500 -35.47 -37.17 -3.00
N GLU A 501 -34.65 -37.57 -3.93
CA GLU A 501 -35.12 -38.13 -5.19
C GLU A 501 -35.67 -39.56 -5.03
N ASN A 502 -36.66 -39.87 -5.82
CA ASN A 502 -37.27 -41.21 -5.90
C ASN A 502 -36.23 -42.28 -6.29
N THR A 503 -35.99 -43.25 -5.44
CA THR A 503 -34.86 -44.22 -5.48
C THR A 503 -34.91 -45.26 -6.58
N ASP A 504 -35.94 -45.31 -7.44
CA ASP A 504 -36.13 -46.38 -8.41
C ASP A 504 -35.67 -46.11 -9.84
N GLN A 505 -35.01 -44.99 -10.14
CA GLN A 505 -34.51 -44.73 -11.49
C GLN A 505 -33.05 -45.21 -11.66
N LYS A 506 -32.72 -45.80 -12.78
CA LYS A 506 -31.38 -46.19 -13.17
C LYS A 506 -30.47 -44.94 -13.22
N ILE A 507 -29.23 -45.02 -12.73
CA ILE A 507 -28.26 -43.90 -12.75
C ILE A 507 -27.59 -43.87 -14.12
N ALA A 508 -27.35 -42.66 -14.67
CA ALA A 508 -26.56 -42.48 -15.87
C ALA A 508 -25.10 -42.88 -15.61
N GLU A 509 -24.60 -43.87 -16.33
CA GLU A 509 -23.27 -44.42 -16.11
C GLU A 509 -22.21 -43.67 -16.90
N CYS A 510 -21.06 -43.33 -16.24
CA CYS A 510 -19.86 -42.89 -16.90
C CYS A 510 -18.61 -43.41 -16.18
N SER A 511 -17.50 -43.48 -16.86
CA SER A 511 -16.22 -43.90 -16.29
C SER A 511 -15.15 -42.85 -16.48
N THR A 512 -14.28 -42.68 -15.49
CA THR A 512 -13.14 -41.74 -15.54
C THR A 512 -11.84 -42.46 -15.26
N ARG A 513 -10.74 -41.98 -15.82
CA ARG A 513 -9.39 -42.41 -15.50
C ARG A 513 -8.50 -41.17 -15.29
N PRO A 514 -7.69 -41.10 -14.20
CA PRO A 514 -6.70 -40.05 -14.02
C PRO A 514 -5.71 -40.02 -15.21
N VAL A 515 -5.49 -38.87 -15.78
CA VAL A 515 -4.53 -38.65 -16.86
C VAL A 515 -3.28 -38.03 -16.29
N ARG A 516 -2.12 -38.65 -16.55
CA ARG A 516 -0.82 -38.16 -16.13
C ARG A 516 0.14 -38.15 -17.31
N VAL A 517 0.58 -36.95 -17.73
CA VAL A 517 1.47 -36.75 -18.88
C VAL A 517 2.61 -35.81 -18.51
N THR A 518 3.71 -35.87 -19.25
CA THR A 518 4.79 -34.88 -19.13
C THR A 518 4.56 -33.77 -20.15
N TYR A 519 4.81 -32.54 -19.76
CA TYR A 519 4.68 -31.37 -20.61
C TYR A 519 5.42 -31.56 -21.97
N ASP A 520 4.70 -31.42 -23.05
CA ASP A 520 5.18 -31.61 -24.44
C ASP A 520 4.75 -30.47 -25.38
N ALA A 521 4.26 -29.38 -24.80
CA ALA A 521 3.71 -28.20 -25.49
C ALA A 521 2.47 -28.51 -26.36
N LYS A 522 1.75 -29.60 -26.07
CA LYS A 522 0.49 -29.95 -26.73
C LYS A 522 -0.67 -29.87 -25.75
N PRO A 523 -1.88 -29.61 -26.26
CA PRO A 523 -3.07 -29.64 -25.42
C PRO A 523 -3.41 -31.09 -25.00
N HIS A 524 -3.67 -31.26 -23.71
CA HIS A 524 -4.14 -32.48 -23.07
C HIS A 524 -5.50 -32.27 -22.44
N THR A 525 -6.31 -33.33 -22.31
CA THR A 525 -7.63 -33.28 -21.69
C THR A 525 -7.86 -34.48 -20.79
N PHE A 526 -8.96 -34.47 -20.10
CA PHE A 526 -9.38 -35.52 -19.18
C PHE A 526 -9.85 -36.79 -19.93
N ASP A 527 -9.76 -37.92 -19.26
CA ASP A 527 -10.28 -39.20 -19.77
C ASP A 527 -11.61 -39.51 -19.10
N ILE A 528 -12.71 -39.15 -19.76
CA ILE A 528 -14.08 -39.40 -19.35
C ILE A 528 -14.82 -40.12 -20.47
N THR A 529 -15.33 -41.28 -20.20
CA THR A 529 -16.06 -42.07 -21.16
C THR A 529 -17.52 -42.20 -20.72
N PRO A 530 -18.47 -41.55 -21.41
CA PRO A 530 -19.90 -41.71 -21.12
C PRO A 530 -20.41 -43.10 -21.52
N GLY A 531 -21.43 -43.57 -20.82
CA GLY A 531 -22.20 -44.74 -21.19
C GLY A 531 -23.12 -44.48 -22.39
N ASP A 532 -23.75 -45.54 -22.92
CA ASP A 532 -24.63 -45.42 -24.07
C ASP A 532 -25.84 -44.52 -23.79
N GLY A 533 -26.06 -43.52 -24.66
CA GLY A 533 -27.17 -42.58 -24.52
C GLY A 533 -27.01 -41.53 -23.40
N VAL A 534 -25.82 -41.44 -22.82
CA VAL A 534 -25.51 -40.44 -21.79
C VAL A 534 -24.99 -39.14 -22.41
N THR A 535 -25.57 -38.02 -22.01
CA THR A 535 -25.13 -36.68 -22.33
C THR A 535 -24.28 -36.14 -21.18
N MET A 536 -23.14 -35.57 -21.51
CA MET A 536 -22.19 -35.01 -20.54
C MET A 536 -22.20 -33.52 -20.52
N HIS A 537 -22.26 -32.95 -19.35
CA HIS A 537 -21.98 -31.54 -19.09
C HIS A 537 -20.88 -31.42 -18.05
N TYR A 538 -20.05 -30.38 -18.15
CA TYR A 538 -18.88 -30.23 -17.31
C TYR A 538 -18.88 -28.91 -16.57
N SER A 539 -18.20 -28.88 -15.43
CA SER A 539 -17.95 -27.69 -14.63
C SER A 539 -16.49 -27.66 -14.20
N MET A 540 -15.94 -26.47 -14.01
CA MET A 540 -14.59 -26.27 -13.48
C MET A 540 -14.56 -26.25 -11.97
N THR A 541 -15.72 -26.24 -11.31
CA THR A 541 -15.87 -26.26 -9.84
C THR A 541 -16.91 -27.31 -9.45
N GLU A 542 -16.77 -27.89 -8.28
CA GLU A 542 -17.65 -28.97 -7.78
C GLU A 542 -19.11 -28.53 -7.70
N ASP A 543 -19.36 -27.31 -7.23
CA ASP A 543 -20.70 -26.73 -7.05
C ASP A 543 -21.09 -25.79 -8.20
N GLY A 544 -20.33 -25.81 -9.32
CA GLY A 544 -20.55 -24.93 -10.46
C GLY A 544 -21.70 -25.39 -11.36
N ALA A 545 -22.24 -24.47 -12.18
CA ALA A 545 -23.16 -24.82 -13.24
C ALA A 545 -22.43 -25.72 -14.26
N TYR A 546 -22.99 -26.91 -14.53
CA TYR A 546 -22.49 -27.88 -15.54
C TYR A 546 -22.85 -27.39 -16.95
N SER A 547 -22.24 -26.25 -17.35
CA SER A 547 -22.59 -25.55 -18.61
C SER A 547 -21.67 -25.88 -19.77
N LEU A 548 -20.51 -26.49 -19.50
CA LEU A 548 -19.57 -26.87 -20.56
C LEU A 548 -20.04 -28.16 -21.24
N GLN A 549 -20.18 -28.09 -22.56
CA GLN A 549 -20.57 -29.26 -23.40
C GLN A 549 -19.35 -30.07 -23.88
N LYS A 550 -18.14 -29.58 -23.67
CA LYS A 550 -16.88 -30.23 -24.07
C LYS A 550 -15.86 -30.14 -22.96
N LEU A 551 -15.02 -31.14 -22.86
CA LEU A 551 -13.89 -31.17 -21.93
C LEU A 551 -12.90 -30.04 -22.27
N PRO A 552 -12.40 -29.29 -21.29
CA PRO A 552 -11.35 -28.32 -21.47
C PRO A 552 -10.01 -28.99 -21.81
N PHE A 553 -9.13 -28.25 -22.46
CA PHE A 553 -7.76 -28.66 -22.79
C PHE A 553 -6.76 -27.80 -22.06
N TYR A 554 -5.68 -28.42 -21.59
CA TYR A 554 -4.60 -27.76 -20.90
C TYR A 554 -3.28 -28.08 -21.56
N THR A 555 -2.42 -27.08 -21.69
CA THR A 555 -1.09 -27.23 -22.29
C THR A 555 0.01 -27.15 -21.24
N ASP A 556 -0.15 -26.27 -20.23
CA ASP A 556 0.89 -26.03 -19.22
C ASP A 556 0.94 -27.12 -18.17
N ALA A 557 2.11 -27.30 -17.55
CA ALA A 557 2.27 -28.23 -16.44
C ALA A 557 1.50 -27.71 -15.21
N GLY A 558 0.72 -28.63 -14.60
CA GLY A 558 -0.16 -28.32 -13.48
C GLY A 558 -1.07 -29.51 -13.15
N ASN A 559 -1.83 -29.38 -12.08
CA ASN A 559 -2.88 -30.31 -11.69
C ASN A 559 -4.22 -29.64 -12.01
N TYR A 560 -5.02 -30.32 -12.80
CA TYR A 560 -6.30 -29.83 -13.30
C TYR A 560 -7.40 -30.79 -12.88
N MET A 561 -8.55 -30.24 -12.49
CA MET A 561 -9.74 -30.96 -12.12
C MET A 561 -10.91 -30.51 -13.02
N VAL A 562 -11.75 -31.43 -13.41
CA VAL A 562 -13.04 -31.15 -14.03
C VAL A 562 -14.11 -31.97 -13.33
N TYR A 563 -15.24 -31.32 -13.08
CA TYR A 563 -16.44 -31.95 -12.53
C TYR A 563 -17.41 -32.22 -13.68
N TYR A 564 -18.19 -33.27 -13.60
CA TYR A 564 -19.13 -33.60 -14.67
C TYR A 564 -20.50 -33.99 -14.12
N GLU A 565 -21.51 -33.68 -14.91
CA GLU A 565 -22.86 -34.19 -14.83
C GLU A 565 -23.10 -35.14 -16.02
N ALA A 566 -23.41 -36.38 -15.74
CA ALA A 566 -23.83 -37.34 -16.74
C ALA A 566 -25.33 -37.49 -16.67
N SER A 567 -26.07 -37.23 -17.73
CA SER A 567 -27.54 -37.28 -17.79
C SER A 567 -28.04 -38.11 -18.96
N ALA A 568 -29.16 -38.82 -18.78
CA ALA A 568 -29.83 -39.57 -19.83
C ALA A 568 -31.36 -39.50 -19.64
N ALA A 569 -32.14 -39.58 -20.73
CA ALA A 569 -33.59 -39.34 -20.76
C ALA A 569 -34.40 -40.21 -19.79
N SER A 570 -33.90 -41.36 -19.38
CA SER A 570 -34.58 -42.34 -18.51
C SER A 570 -33.80 -42.72 -17.28
N ALA A 571 -32.76 -41.95 -16.90
CA ALA A 571 -31.88 -42.21 -15.78
C ALA A 571 -31.68 -40.99 -14.93
N LYS A 572 -31.36 -41.18 -13.62
CA LYS A 572 -30.90 -40.08 -12.76
C LYS A 572 -29.56 -39.55 -13.24
N PRO A 573 -29.34 -38.26 -13.19
CA PRO A 573 -28.00 -37.69 -13.41
C PRO A 573 -27.01 -38.29 -12.38
N SER A 574 -25.78 -38.54 -12.83
CA SER A 574 -24.65 -38.80 -11.95
C SER A 574 -23.61 -37.73 -12.04
N TYR A 575 -22.96 -37.45 -10.94
CA TYR A 575 -21.95 -36.43 -10.80
C TYR A 575 -20.63 -37.05 -10.39
N GLY A 576 -19.53 -36.44 -10.83
CA GLY A 576 -18.22 -36.92 -10.46
C GLY A 576 -17.13 -35.96 -10.94
N GLN A 577 -15.90 -36.38 -10.75
CA GLN A 577 -14.73 -35.55 -11.14
C GLN A 577 -13.70 -36.39 -11.88
N ALA A 578 -12.84 -35.70 -12.67
CA ALA A 578 -11.70 -36.32 -13.31
C ALA A 578 -10.46 -35.42 -13.17
N GLU A 579 -9.30 -36.07 -13.09
CA GLU A 579 -8.01 -35.42 -12.86
C GLU A 579 -7.13 -35.46 -14.10
N LEU A 580 -6.42 -34.38 -14.37
CA LEU A 580 -5.35 -34.29 -15.35
C LEU A 580 -4.11 -33.70 -14.70
N GLU A 581 -3.03 -34.46 -14.59
CA GLU A 581 -1.73 -33.97 -14.15
C GLU A 581 -0.79 -33.84 -15.35
N ILE A 582 -0.33 -32.65 -15.65
CA ILE A 582 0.74 -32.37 -16.60
C ILE A 582 2.02 -32.06 -15.81
N ILE A 583 2.98 -33.00 -15.85
CA ILE A 583 4.22 -32.88 -15.08
C ILE A 583 5.22 -32.01 -15.84
N LYS A 584 5.97 -31.18 -15.16
CA LYS A 584 7.07 -30.39 -15.76
C LYS A 584 8.04 -31.29 -16.53
N ALA A 585 8.43 -30.86 -17.72
CA ALA A 585 9.44 -31.55 -18.50
C ALA A 585 10.82 -31.38 -17.90
N ASP A 586 11.59 -32.44 -17.82
CA ASP A 586 12.95 -32.39 -17.30
C ASP A 586 13.89 -31.72 -18.27
N THR A 587 14.80 -30.90 -17.73
CA THR A 587 15.81 -30.21 -18.53
C THR A 587 17.23 -30.56 -18.07
N GLY A 588 18.15 -30.50 -19.03
CA GLY A 588 19.59 -30.72 -18.80
C GLY A 588 20.41 -29.64 -19.50
N LEU A 589 21.47 -29.21 -18.83
CA LEU A 589 22.45 -28.30 -19.39
C LEU A 589 23.84 -28.97 -19.39
N GLN A 590 24.62 -28.69 -20.41
CA GLN A 590 26.04 -29.03 -20.48
C GLN A 590 26.82 -27.81 -20.96
N LEU A 591 27.68 -27.26 -20.08
CA LEU A 591 28.54 -26.13 -20.42
C LEU A 591 29.96 -26.60 -20.70
N THR A 592 30.49 -26.27 -21.87
CA THR A 592 31.84 -26.64 -22.30
C THR A 592 32.64 -25.41 -22.72
N ALA A 593 33.96 -25.47 -22.62
CA ALA A 593 34.88 -24.46 -23.13
C ALA A 593 35.68 -25.03 -24.30
N ALA A 594 35.97 -24.23 -25.29
CA ALA A 594 36.80 -24.60 -26.47
C ALA A 594 38.21 -25.12 -26.02
N THR A 595 38.67 -24.65 -24.86
CA THR A 595 39.86 -25.18 -24.22
C THR A 595 39.72 -25.04 -22.69
N GLN A 596 40.27 -26.00 -21.96
CA GLN A 596 40.31 -25.97 -20.49
C GLN A 596 41.55 -25.29 -19.94
N LYS A 597 42.51 -24.97 -20.80
CA LYS A 597 43.76 -24.25 -20.43
C LYS A 597 44.05 -23.19 -21.50
N THR A 598 44.38 -22.00 -21.07
CA THR A 598 44.72 -20.88 -21.96
C THR A 598 45.76 -19.95 -21.30
N GLU A 599 46.36 -19.07 -22.10
CA GLU A 599 47.18 -17.96 -21.61
C GLU A 599 46.34 -16.70 -21.38
N GLY A 600 46.81 -15.86 -20.46
CA GLY A 600 46.19 -14.53 -20.25
C GLY A 600 46.26 -13.68 -21.52
N GLY A 601 45.24 -12.84 -21.71
CA GLY A 601 45.00 -12.04 -22.91
C GLY A 601 44.33 -12.81 -24.05
N LYS A 602 44.13 -14.10 -23.96
CA LYS A 602 43.39 -14.91 -24.94
C LYS A 602 41.90 -14.94 -24.66
N THR A 603 41.13 -15.05 -25.74
CA THR A 603 39.70 -15.25 -25.70
C THR A 603 39.36 -16.73 -25.86
N VAL A 604 38.48 -17.25 -25.04
CA VAL A 604 37.97 -18.64 -25.09
C VAL A 604 36.46 -18.60 -25.28
N THR A 605 35.92 -19.42 -26.17
CA THR A 605 34.49 -19.57 -26.37
C THR A 605 33.94 -20.64 -25.43
N LEU A 606 32.87 -20.28 -24.70
CA LEU A 606 32.01 -21.21 -23.98
C LEU A 606 30.87 -21.62 -24.89
N GLN A 607 30.46 -22.87 -24.84
CA GLN A 607 29.33 -23.41 -25.57
C GLN A 607 28.41 -24.18 -24.60
N LEU A 608 27.11 -23.85 -24.69
CA LEU A 608 26.05 -24.53 -23.97
C LEU A 608 25.35 -25.54 -24.89
N LYS A 609 25.11 -26.74 -24.39
CA LYS A 609 24.23 -27.73 -25.00
C LYS A 609 23.03 -27.90 -24.09
N ARG A 610 21.86 -27.89 -24.68
CA ARG A 610 20.58 -28.05 -23.99
C ARG A 610 20.02 -29.43 -24.28
N GLN A 611 19.38 -30.02 -23.28
CA GLN A 611 18.64 -31.27 -23.39
C GLN A 611 17.23 -31.03 -22.82
N GLY A 612 16.19 -31.22 -23.61
CA GLY A 612 14.82 -31.00 -23.19
C GLY A 612 14.42 -29.52 -22.96
N LEU A 613 15.34 -28.57 -23.17
CA LEU A 613 15.09 -27.15 -22.96
C LEU A 613 15.13 -26.40 -24.30
N PRO A 614 14.04 -25.71 -24.71
CA PRO A 614 13.99 -24.90 -25.93
C PRO A 614 15.06 -23.79 -25.98
N ALA A 615 15.43 -23.39 -27.19
CA ALA A 615 16.40 -22.33 -27.40
C ALA A 615 15.87 -20.94 -26.98
N SER A 616 14.55 -20.79 -26.92
CA SER A 616 13.88 -19.56 -26.47
C SER A 616 14.03 -19.31 -24.98
N GLU A 617 14.23 -20.36 -24.18
CA GLU A 617 14.33 -20.23 -22.73
C GLU A 617 15.65 -19.56 -22.30
N PRO A 618 15.63 -18.56 -21.42
CA PRO A 618 16.81 -17.83 -21.01
C PRO A 618 17.69 -18.66 -20.09
N VAL A 619 18.98 -18.83 -20.43
CA VAL A 619 19.97 -19.44 -19.55
C VAL A 619 20.99 -18.39 -19.16
N GLY A 620 21.16 -18.21 -17.85
CA GLY A 620 22.16 -17.32 -17.26
C GLY A 620 23.54 -17.96 -17.26
N ILE A 621 24.57 -17.20 -17.66
CA ILE A 621 25.98 -17.60 -17.51
C ILE A 621 26.67 -16.67 -16.52
N SER A 622 27.36 -17.25 -15.56
CA SER A 622 28.12 -16.51 -14.55
C SER A 622 29.53 -17.08 -14.39
N CYS A 623 30.44 -16.27 -13.84
CA CYS A 623 31.80 -16.67 -13.47
C CYS A 623 32.00 -16.45 -11.97
N ASN A 624 32.84 -17.29 -11.35
CA ASN A 624 33.28 -17.11 -9.94
C ASN A 624 34.08 -15.82 -9.70
N ASP A 625 34.47 -15.13 -10.77
CA ASP A 625 35.14 -13.82 -10.74
C ASP A 625 34.28 -12.79 -11.51
N ALA A 626 33.74 -11.84 -10.77
CA ALA A 626 32.87 -10.78 -11.33
C ALA A 626 33.61 -9.78 -12.23
N ALA A 627 34.95 -9.81 -12.24
CA ALA A 627 35.75 -8.96 -13.13
C ALA A 627 35.84 -9.53 -14.57
N ILE A 628 35.44 -10.79 -14.76
CA ILE A 628 35.41 -11.43 -16.06
C ILE A 628 34.17 -11.00 -16.83
N ARG A 629 34.40 -10.42 -18.00
CA ARG A 629 33.35 -10.08 -18.94
C ARG A 629 33.01 -11.30 -19.79
N ILE A 630 31.72 -11.61 -19.88
CA ILE A 630 31.16 -12.70 -20.65
C ILE A 630 30.32 -12.08 -21.78
N ASP A 631 30.77 -12.16 -22.99
CA ASP A 631 30.14 -11.55 -24.16
C ASP A 631 29.38 -12.60 -24.95
N LYS A 632 28.02 -12.48 -25.04
CA LYS A 632 27.19 -13.38 -25.84
C LYS A 632 27.45 -13.10 -27.32
N THR A 633 27.85 -14.12 -28.07
CA THR A 633 28.15 -13.98 -29.52
C THR A 633 27.08 -14.55 -30.44
N GLN A 634 26.45 -15.65 -30.03
CA GLN A 634 25.37 -16.35 -30.73
C GLN A 634 24.50 -17.06 -29.68
N ASN A 635 23.42 -17.68 -30.11
CA ASN A 635 22.65 -18.53 -29.22
C ASN A 635 23.56 -19.63 -28.68
N ASP A 636 23.57 -19.76 -27.35
CA ASP A 636 24.31 -20.75 -26.58
C ASP A 636 25.85 -20.69 -26.75
N LYS A 637 26.39 -19.53 -27.17
CA LYS A 637 27.84 -19.28 -27.25
C LYS A 637 28.21 -17.94 -26.65
N TRP A 638 29.29 -17.95 -25.88
CA TRP A 638 29.83 -16.75 -25.24
C TRP A 638 31.37 -16.72 -25.38
N ASN A 639 31.91 -15.54 -25.60
CA ASN A 639 33.34 -15.31 -25.56
C ASN A 639 33.76 -14.72 -24.22
N VAL A 640 34.85 -15.21 -23.69
CA VAL A 640 35.43 -14.76 -22.42
C VAL A 640 36.90 -14.45 -22.64
N THR A 641 37.32 -13.22 -22.30
CA THR A 641 38.71 -12.78 -22.39
C THR A 641 39.32 -12.70 -20.99
N PHE A 642 40.48 -13.29 -20.80
CA PHE A 642 41.11 -13.42 -19.47
C PHE A 642 42.20 -12.40 -19.25
N PRO A 643 42.32 -11.85 -18.01
CA PRO A 643 43.48 -11.04 -17.64
C PRO A 643 44.74 -11.91 -17.61
N ASN A 644 45.89 -11.26 -17.78
CA ASN A 644 47.23 -11.95 -17.83
C ASN A 644 47.73 -12.33 -16.41
N ILE A 645 46.95 -13.22 -15.75
CA ILE A 645 47.26 -13.74 -14.40
C ILE A 645 47.03 -15.25 -14.36
N THR A 646 47.78 -15.97 -13.54
CA THR A 646 47.54 -17.39 -13.31
C THR A 646 46.37 -17.56 -12.35
N LYS A 647 45.22 -18.10 -12.85
CA LYS A 647 44.01 -18.32 -12.05
C LYS A 647 43.10 -19.35 -12.70
N THR A 648 42.39 -20.12 -11.89
CA THR A 648 41.29 -20.97 -12.37
C THR A 648 39.96 -20.23 -12.27
N TYR A 649 39.26 -20.17 -13.38
CA TYR A 649 37.92 -19.58 -13.50
C TYR A 649 36.89 -20.70 -13.63
N THR A 650 35.83 -20.61 -12.87
CA THR A 650 34.71 -21.54 -12.93
C THR A 650 33.48 -20.79 -13.50
N PHE A 651 32.95 -21.28 -14.62
CA PHE A 651 31.75 -20.77 -15.23
C PHE A 651 30.58 -21.67 -14.87
N MET A 652 29.42 -21.09 -14.62
CA MET A 652 28.19 -21.79 -14.33
C MET A 652 27.10 -21.31 -15.26
N ALA A 653 26.47 -22.26 -15.96
CA ALA A 653 25.21 -22.08 -16.65
C ALA A 653 24.08 -22.47 -15.71
N GLN A 654 23.06 -21.66 -15.62
CA GLN A 654 21.92 -21.90 -14.76
C GLN A 654 20.61 -21.54 -15.49
N TYR A 655 19.70 -22.48 -15.50
CA TYR A 655 18.31 -22.30 -15.80
C TYR A 655 17.50 -22.55 -14.53
N ASN A 656 16.67 -21.60 -14.12
CA ASN A 656 15.95 -21.71 -12.84
C ASN A 656 14.70 -22.57 -12.92
N GLY A 657 14.27 -22.95 -14.14
CA GLY A 657 12.98 -23.55 -14.39
C GLY A 657 11.90 -22.47 -14.60
N ASN A 658 10.76 -22.92 -15.07
CA ASN A 658 9.52 -22.15 -15.17
C ASN A 658 8.32 -23.06 -14.88
N ASN A 659 7.11 -22.66 -15.22
CA ASN A 659 5.92 -23.49 -14.99
C ASN A 659 5.99 -24.83 -15.68
N ASN A 660 6.62 -24.93 -16.85
CA ASN A 660 6.61 -26.09 -17.74
C ASN A 660 7.89 -26.93 -17.72
N TYR A 661 8.98 -26.38 -17.21
CA TYR A 661 10.28 -27.03 -17.25
C TYR A 661 10.94 -27.05 -15.89
N THR A 662 11.63 -28.12 -15.54
CA THR A 662 12.44 -28.20 -14.33
C THR A 662 13.72 -27.37 -14.48
N GLY A 663 14.26 -26.86 -13.38
CA GLY A 663 15.53 -26.11 -13.36
C GLY A 663 16.73 -27.02 -13.56
N SER A 664 17.80 -26.50 -14.22
CA SER A 664 19.05 -27.24 -14.45
C SER A 664 20.29 -26.37 -14.35
N LYS A 665 21.44 -26.99 -14.04
CA LYS A 665 22.72 -26.31 -13.87
C LYS A 665 23.85 -27.11 -14.51
N ALA A 666 24.85 -26.39 -15.05
CA ALA A 666 26.08 -26.99 -15.55
C ALA A 666 27.25 -26.07 -15.24
N SER A 667 28.47 -26.64 -15.12
CA SER A 667 29.66 -25.83 -14.92
C SER A 667 30.82 -26.33 -15.75
N CYS A 668 31.77 -25.43 -16.09
CA CYS A 668 33.07 -25.78 -16.64
C CYS A 668 34.15 -24.92 -16.02
N GLN A 669 35.40 -25.40 -16.08
CA GLN A 669 36.56 -24.69 -15.56
C GLN A 669 37.55 -24.39 -16.65
N ILE A 670 38.21 -23.23 -16.57
CA ILE A 670 39.31 -22.80 -17.44
C ILE A 670 40.45 -22.37 -16.55
N VAL A 671 41.60 -23.00 -16.76
CA VAL A 671 42.86 -22.65 -16.10
C VAL A 671 43.62 -21.67 -17.01
N VAL A 672 43.83 -20.45 -16.51
CA VAL A 672 44.58 -19.41 -17.21
C VAL A 672 46.00 -19.39 -16.63
N THR A 673 47.00 -19.39 -17.50
CA THR A 673 48.40 -19.22 -17.11
C THR A 673 48.89 -17.85 -17.58
N LYS A 674 49.74 -17.21 -16.80
CA LYS A 674 50.35 -15.92 -17.19
C LYS A 674 51.18 -16.13 -18.43
N LYS A 675 50.99 -15.33 -19.48
CA LYS A 675 51.86 -15.33 -20.67
C LYS A 675 53.26 -14.86 -20.23
N VAL A 676 54.25 -15.70 -20.40
CA VAL A 676 55.69 -15.37 -20.15
C VAL A 676 56.18 -14.61 -21.36
N ALA A 677 56.59 -13.35 -21.19
CA ALA A 677 57.34 -12.64 -22.24
C ALA A 677 58.70 -13.33 -22.41
N GLU A 678 59.01 -13.69 -23.63
CA GLU A 678 60.36 -14.15 -23.98
C GLU A 678 61.36 -13.06 -23.62
N THR A 679 62.26 -13.34 -22.65
CA THR A 679 63.40 -12.49 -22.32
C THR A 679 64.69 -13.23 -22.66
N PRO A 680 65.68 -12.54 -23.21
CA PRO A 680 67.05 -13.12 -23.40
C PRO A 680 67.68 -13.37 -22.03
N ALA A 681 68.41 -14.44 -21.99
CA ALA A 681 69.15 -14.89 -20.81
C ALA A 681 70.01 -13.82 -20.14
N VAL A 682 70.07 -13.77 -18.81
CA VAL A 682 71.24 -13.86 -17.99
C VAL A 682 70.95 -13.55 -16.50
N THR A 683 71.30 -14.47 -15.63
CA THR A 683 71.85 -14.49 -14.25
C THR A 683 70.94 -14.20 -13.04
N PRO A 684 71.32 -14.90 -11.94
CA PRO A 684 70.36 -15.21 -10.88
C PRO A 684 70.45 -14.21 -9.75
N VAL A 685 69.45 -14.25 -8.94
CA VAL A 685 69.50 -13.88 -7.51
C VAL A 685 68.35 -13.01 -7.02
N VAL A 686 67.94 -13.42 -5.85
CA VAL A 686 67.20 -12.72 -4.80
C VAL A 686 65.64 -12.84 -4.88
N LYS A 687 65.16 -13.66 -3.96
CA LYS A 687 63.81 -13.73 -3.44
C LYS A 687 63.24 -12.34 -3.16
N PRO A 688 62.15 -11.91 -3.77
CA PRO A 688 61.51 -10.67 -3.37
C PRO A 688 60.61 -10.92 -2.17
N GLU A 689 60.82 -10.16 -1.15
CA GLU A 689 59.91 -9.90 -0.03
C GLU A 689 58.47 -9.67 -0.49
N GLU A 690 57.52 -10.28 0.24
CA GLU A 690 56.12 -9.98 0.13
C GLU A 690 55.88 -8.48 0.34
N LYS A 691 55.47 -7.77 -0.71
CA LYS A 691 54.94 -6.41 -0.56
C LYS A 691 53.65 -6.45 0.26
N PRO A 692 53.56 -5.61 1.32
CA PRO A 692 52.39 -5.60 2.21
C PRO A 692 51.11 -5.25 1.44
N VAL A 693 50.09 -6.05 1.60
CA VAL A 693 48.72 -5.78 1.13
C VAL A 693 48.31 -4.42 1.64
N LYS A 694 48.00 -3.48 0.74
CA LYS A 694 47.59 -2.11 1.05
C LYS A 694 46.30 -2.14 1.89
N LYS A 695 46.47 -1.91 3.18
CA LYS A 695 45.37 -1.89 4.14
C LYS A 695 44.39 -0.76 3.81
N ILE A 696 43.18 -1.08 3.32
CA ILE A 696 42.14 -0.10 3.02
C ILE A 696 41.64 0.47 4.34
N SER A 697 41.85 1.75 4.60
CA SER A 697 41.39 2.44 5.82
C SER A 697 40.19 3.33 5.60
N GLU A 698 39.89 3.67 4.37
CA GLU A 698 38.78 4.57 4.00
C GLU A 698 38.17 4.20 2.64
N ILE A 699 36.82 4.18 2.58
CA ILE A 699 36.02 4.17 1.35
C ILE A 699 35.49 5.58 1.11
N VAL A 700 35.71 6.14 -0.07
CA VAL A 700 35.20 7.47 -0.42
C VAL A 700 34.17 7.38 -1.53
N ILE A 701 32.94 7.77 -1.24
CA ILE A 701 31.83 7.84 -2.18
C ILE A 701 31.60 9.29 -2.56
N ASN A 702 31.81 9.61 -3.83
CA ASN A 702 31.51 10.92 -4.39
C ASN A 702 30.06 10.95 -4.87
N ALA A 703 29.18 11.48 -4.03
CA ALA A 703 27.75 11.49 -4.30
C ALA A 703 27.35 12.64 -5.25
N LYS A 704 26.45 12.33 -6.20
CA LYS A 704 25.78 13.31 -7.06
C LYS A 704 24.40 13.61 -6.48
N PRO A 705 24.18 14.74 -5.79
CA PRO A 705 22.88 15.02 -5.17
C PRO A 705 21.89 15.66 -6.12
N LYS A 706 20.61 15.46 -5.85
CA LYS A 706 19.54 16.30 -6.40
C LYS A 706 19.51 17.64 -5.66
N VAL A 707 19.59 18.72 -6.37
CA VAL A 707 19.64 20.06 -5.79
C VAL A 707 18.35 20.84 -6.08
N LYS A 708 17.65 21.27 -5.01
CA LYS A 708 16.47 22.15 -5.11
C LYS A 708 16.68 23.36 -4.16
N LYS A 709 16.66 24.58 -4.71
CA LYS A 709 16.94 25.83 -3.94
C LYS A 709 18.26 25.70 -3.14
N ASP A 710 18.20 25.91 -1.83
CA ASP A 710 19.35 25.89 -0.91
C ASP A 710 19.69 24.49 -0.35
N THR A 711 19.04 23.43 -0.81
CA THR A 711 19.20 22.08 -0.25
C THR A 711 19.71 21.11 -1.30
N ALA A 712 20.78 20.40 -0.96
CA ALA A 712 21.31 19.25 -1.69
C ALA A 712 20.87 17.96 -1.01
N ARG A 713 20.25 17.05 -1.75
CA ARG A 713 19.79 15.74 -1.26
C ARG A 713 20.56 14.64 -1.94
N ILE A 714 21.10 13.73 -1.15
CA ILE A 714 21.77 12.51 -1.59
C ILE A 714 20.82 11.36 -1.26
N GLU A 715 20.18 10.79 -2.28
CA GLU A 715 19.22 9.69 -2.16
C GLU A 715 19.77 8.37 -2.72
N ASN A 716 20.88 8.40 -3.46
CA ASN A 716 21.41 7.26 -4.20
C ASN A 716 22.75 6.76 -3.65
N ALA A 717 23.11 7.07 -2.41
CA ALA A 717 24.38 6.62 -1.82
C ALA A 717 24.35 5.15 -1.42
N ASP A 718 23.15 4.59 -1.15
CA ASP A 718 22.98 3.24 -0.63
C ASP A 718 23.57 2.16 -1.53
N ALA A 719 23.29 2.19 -2.83
CA ALA A 719 23.81 1.22 -3.79
C ALA A 719 25.34 1.23 -3.81
N SER A 720 25.95 2.43 -3.85
CA SER A 720 27.39 2.59 -3.84
C SER A 720 28.04 2.16 -2.53
N ILE A 721 27.37 2.44 -1.39
CA ILE A 721 27.84 1.99 -0.08
C ILE A 721 27.81 0.46 -0.02
N LYS A 722 26.67 -0.14 -0.38
CA LYS A 722 26.49 -1.60 -0.35
C LYS A 722 27.51 -2.30 -1.25
N LYS A 723 27.71 -1.81 -2.48
CA LYS A 723 28.67 -2.34 -3.42
C LYS A 723 30.09 -2.32 -2.83
N GLN A 724 30.62 -1.15 -2.47
CA GLN A 724 32.00 -1.01 -2.01
C GLN A 724 32.27 -1.69 -0.66
N VAL A 725 31.29 -1.68 0.27
CA VAL A 725 31.43 -2.38 1.57
C VAL A 725 31.43 -3.91 1.40
N ASN A 726 30.69 -4.43 0.41
CA ASN A 726 30.71 -5.87 0.12
C ASN A 726 31.97 -6.29 -0.62
N GLU A 727 32.48 -5.46 -1.56
CA GLU A 727 33.70 -5.72 -2.31
C GLU A 727 34.95 -5.88 -1.42
N ILE A 728 35.08 -5.08 -0.38
CA ILE A 728 36.20 -5.20 0.56
C ILE A 728 36.03 -6.34 1.60
N GLY A 729 34.89 -6.99 1.63
CA GLY A 729 34.64 -8.22 2.40
C GLY A 729 34.98 -8.11 3.90
N LYS A 730 35.86 -8.98 4.39
CA LYS A 730 36.31 -8.99 5.79
C LYS A 730 37.12 -7.75 6.17
N GLN A 731 37.76 -7.04 5.22
CA GLN A 731 38.49 -5.80 5.47
C GLN A 731 37.58 -4.61 5.81
N ALA A 732 36.25 -4.73 5.62
CA ALA A 732 35.28 -3.69 5.99
C ALA A 732 35.28 -3.35 7.49
N LYS A 733 35.69 -4.31 8.34
CA LYS A 733 35.94 -4.07 9.75
C LYS A 733 37.05 -3.03 9.92
N ASN A 734 36.74 -1.96 10.68
CA ASN A 734 37.64 -0.82 10.92
C ASN A 734 37.82 0.16 9.74
N VAL A 735 37.08 0.04 8.65
CA VAL A 735 37.09 1.00 7.54
C VAL A 735 36.12 2.14 7.81
N SER A 736 36.52 3.36 7.46
CA SER A 736 35.68 4.54 7.47
C SER A 736 34.96 4.69 6.12
N VAL A 737 33.63 4.77 6.08
CA VAL A 737 32.84 5.08 4.88
C VAL A 737 32.57 6.58 4.85
N LYS A 738 33.07 7.27 3.84
CA LYS A 738 32.99 8.71 3.70
C LYS A 738 32.19 9.13 2.47
N ILE A 739 31.11 9.81 2.69
CA ILE A 739 30.27 10.39 1.62
C ILE A 739 30.69 11.84 1.45
N ARG A 740 31.28 12.15 0.29
CA ARG A 740 31.72 13.50 -0.08
C ARG A 740 30.74 14.14 -1.03
N TYR A 741 30.45 15.39 -0.74
CA TYR A 741 29.74 16.26 -1.64
C TYR A 741 30.37 17.63 -1.64
N ASN A 742 30.91 18.03 -2.79
CA ASN A 742 31.64 19.30 -2.92
C ASN A 742 30.71 20.37 -3.55
N THR A 743 30.18 21.29 -2.74
CA THR A 743 29.55 22.50 -3.24
C THR A 743 29.92 23.71 -2.40
N LYS A 744 30.51 24.69 -3.06
CA LYS A 744 30.85 25.96 -2.43
C LYS A 744 29.64 26.83 -2.09
N LYS A 745 28.43 26.57 -2.61
CA LYS A 745 27.26 27.48 -2.54
C LYS A 745 26.03 26.96 -1.78
N LYS A 746 25.99 25.72 -1.25
CA LYS A 746 24.75 25.16 -0.68
C LYS A 746 24.71 25.23 0.84
N LYS A 747 23.55 25.58 1.39
CA LYS A 747 23.35 25.79 2.84
C LYS A 747 22.99 24.51 3.60
N ASN A 748 22.32 23.59 2.95
CA ASN A 748 21.79 22.38 3.58
C ASN A 748 22.21 21.12 2.82
N LEU A 749 22.49 20.06 3.56
CA LEU A 749 22.81 18.75 3.02
C LEU A 749 21.98 17.69 3.72
N ILE A 750 21.33 16.82 2.96
CA ILE A 750 20.50 15.72 3.46
C ILE A 750 20.98 14.44 2.79
N LEU A 751 21.37 13.45 3.59
CA LEU A 751 21.66 12.09 3.16
C LEU A 751 20.56 11.18 3.62
N LYS A 752 19.91 10.49 2.68
CA LYS A 752 19.03 9.36 2.96
C LYS A 752 19.87 8.10 3.05
N LEU A 753 19.61 7.26 4.01
CA LEU A 753 20.17 5.93 4.17
C LEU A 753 19.05 4.93 4.43
N ASP A 754 18.98 3.93 3.59
CA ASP A 754 18.05 2.83 3.76
C ASP A 754 18.41 2.00 4.99
N ARG A 755 17.37 1.45 5.64
CA ARG A 755 17.57 0.56 6.78
C ARG A 755 18.53 -0.60 6.47
N SER A 756 18.43 -1.19 5.27
CA SER A 756 19.30 -2.29 4.83
C SER A 756 20.76 -1.89 4.75
N THR A 757 21.08 -0.66 4.35
CA THR A 757 22.43 -0.10 4.36
C THR A 757 22.97 0.04 5.78
N ILE A 758 22.18 0.55 6.72
CA ILE A 758 22.58 0.64 8.12
C ILE A 758 22.85 -0.74 8.70
N LYS A 759 21.97 -1.72 8.41
CA LYS A 759 22.14 -3.12 8.82
C LYS A 759 23.45 -3.73 8.26
N LEU A 760 23.78 -3.45 7.00
CA LEU A 760 25.02 -3.88 6.37
C LEU A 760 26.25 -3.26 7.05
N LEU A 761 26.28 -1.94 7.26
CA LEU A 761 27.37 -1.24 7.93
C LEU A 761 27.63 -1.80 9.33
N VAL A 762 26.58 -2.14 10.06
CA VAL A 762 26.65 -2.75 11.39
C VAL A 762 27.15 -4.21 11.30
N LYS A 763 26.63 -5.01 10.35
CA LYS A 763 27.03 -6.42 10.14
C LYS A 763 28.50 -6.55 9.75
N LYS A 764 29.00 -5.60 8.95
CA LYS A 764 30.42 -5.58 8.49
C LYS A 764 31.34 -4.84 9.45
N GLU A 765 30.85 -4.42 10.61
CA GLU A 765 31.57 -3.68 11.66
C GLU A 765 32.37 -2.47 11.14
N VAL A 766 31.73 -1.72 10.21
CA VAL A 766 32.32 -0.48 9.67
C VAL A 766 32.60 0.48 10.82
N LYS A 767 33.82 1.01 10.89
CA LYS A 767 34.31 1.87 11.98
C LYS A 767 33.40 3.10 12.19
N GLU A 768 33.08 3.78 11.10
CA GLU A 768 32.29 5.01 11.12
C GLU A 768 31.75 5.37 9.73
N LEU A 769 30.64 6.09 9.74
CA LEU A 769 30.05 6.71 8.56
C LEU A 769 30.22 8.23 8.64
N GLN A 770 30.81 8.84 7.61
CA GLN A 770 31.06 10.27 7.53
C GLN A 770 30.25 10.91 6.41
N LEU A 771 29.57 12.03 6.71
CA LEU A 771 28.94 12.93 5.73
C LEU A 771 29.71 14.25 5.73
N ASP A 772 30.31 14.59 4.60
CA ASP A 772 31.22 15.74 4.46
C ASP A 772 30.75 16.66 3.31
N ASN A 773 30.42 17.93 3.62
CA ASN A 773 30.07 18.95 2.63
C ASN A 773 31.20 19.95 2.37
N GLY A 774 32.40 19.62 2.79
CA GLY A 774 33.59 20.48 2.64
C GLY A 774 33.74 21.54 3.77
N ASN A 775 32.68 22.00 4.39
CA ASN A 775 32.70 22.97 5.50
C ASN A 775 32.42 22.29 6.85
N VAL A 776 31.54 21.30 6.85
CA VAL A 776 31.13 20.53 8.03
C VAL A 776 31.18 19.06 7.72
N ARG A 777 31.72 18.29 8.63
CA ARG A 777 31.69 16.82 8.60
C ARG A 777 30.94 16.32 9.82
N ALA A 778 29.97 15.47 9.60
CA ALA A 778 29.30 14.72 10.66
C ALA A 778 29.72 13.25 10.57
N THR A 779 30.23 12.70 11.67
CA THR A 779 30.71 11.31 11.77
C THR A 779 29.84 10.55 12.79
N LEU A 780 29.28 9.43 12.35
CA LEU A 780 28.56 8.47 13.20
C LEU A 780 29.48 7.27 13.46
N ASP A 781 29.86 7.03 14.70
CA ASP A 781 30.67 5.87 15.07
C ASP A 781 29.86 4.55 15.03
N LEU A 782 30.53 3.40 15.05
CA LEU A 782 29.89 2.08 15.01
C LEU A 782 28.88 1.89 16.16
N LYS A 783 29.13 2.45 17.34
CA LYS A 783 28.18 2.36 18.47
C LYS A 783 26.90 3.11 18.17
N THR A 784 27.00 4.26 17.52
CA THR A 784 25.83 5.04 17.03
C THR A 784 25.08 4.28 15.93
N LEU A 785 25.79 3.67 14.97
CA LEU A 785 25.16 2.87 13.91
C LEU A 785 24.41 1.64 14.49
N LYS A 786 25.03 0.94 15.47
CA LYS A 786 24.39 -0.18 16.17
C LYS A 786 23.12 0.26 16.93
N GLU A 787 23.15 1.42 17.57
CA GLU A 787 21.97 1.96 18.27
C GLU A 787 20.87 2.37 17.29
N LEU A 788 21.20 3.02 16.18
CA LEU A 788 20.25 3.36 15.14
C LEU A 788 19.59 2.11 14.54
N ASN A 789 20.37 1.09 14.21
CA ASN A 789 19.87 -0.18 13.69
C ASN A 789 18.89 -0.89 14.66
N LYS A 790 19.10 -0.75 15.99
CA LYS A 790 18.23 -1.35 17.00
C LYS A 790 16.94 -0.56 17.23
N ARG A 791 17.02 0.78 17.18
CA ARG A 791 15.91 1.68 17.59
C ARG A 791 15.03 2.13 16.46
N VAL A 792 15.50 2.04 15.21
CA VAL A 792 14.82 2.61 14.05
C VAL A 792 14.50 1.50 13.07
N ASN A 793 13.22 1.28 12.84
CA ASN A 793 12.71 0.33 11.85
C ASN A 793 12.31 1.04 10.55
N ALA A 794 13.06 2.07 10.14
CA ALA A 794 12.79 2.88 8.96
C ALA A 794 14.09 3.46 8.41
N ASP A 795 14.01 4.03 7.21
CA ASP A 795 15.10 4.81 6.63
C ASP A 795 15.44 6.02 7.48
N ILE A 796 16.69 6.42 7.50
CA ILE A 796 17.14 7.61 8.23
C ILE A 796 17.61 8.71 7.29
N TYR A 797 17.44 9.94 7.74
CA TYR A 797 17.95 11.14 7.09
C TYR A 797 18.96 11.82 8.01
N LEU A 798 20.24 11.77 7.64
CA LEU A 798 21.28 12.57 8.29
C LEU A 798 21.31 13.95 7.61
N GLN A 799 21.09 14.99 8.38
CA GLN A 799 20.95 16.35 7.87
C GLN A 799 22.00 17.29 8.49
N ILE A 800 22.61 18.09 7.64
CA ILE A 800 23.46 19.22 8.03
C ILE A 800 22.85 20.48 7.41
N LYS A 801 22.34 21.39 8.26
CA LYS A 801 21.69 22.62 7.84
C LYS A 801 22.44 23.84 8.38
N LYS A 802 22.60 24.88 7.58
CA LYS A 802 23.06 26.19 8.06
C LYS A 802 21.88 26.91 8.70
N ALA A 803 22.01 27.21 10.01
CA ALA A 803 20.94 27.84 10.76
C ALA A 803 20.75 29.32 10.38
N ASP A 804 19.49 29.78 10.42
CA ASP A 804 19.19 31.20 10.25
C ASP A 804 19.54 31.97 11.54
N LYS A 805 20.51 32.83 11.46
CA LYS A 805 20.95 33.63 12.61
C LYS A 805 19.89 34.60 13.11
N ARG A 806 18.92 35.01 12.27
CA ARG A 806 17.83 35.90 12.71
C ARG A 806 17.02 35.32 13.84
N LYS A 807 16.90 33.99 13.88
CA LYS A 807 16.18 33.20 14.90
C LYS A 807 16.95 32.97 16.20
N LEU A 808 18.14 33.53 16.36
CA LEU A 808 18.95 33.44 17.56
C LEU A 808 18.65 34.59 18.49
N SER A 809 18.76 34.36 19.82
CA SER A 809 18.61 35.43 20.81
C SER A 809 19.68 36.54 20.64
N ALA A 810 19.39 37.74 21.07
CA ALA A 810 20.31 38.87 20.97
C ALA A 810 21.66 38.59 21.67
N LYS A 811 21.60 37.97 22.84
CA LYS A 811 22.78 37.51 23.62
C LYS A 811 23.62 36.50 22.81
N THR A 812 22.97 35.53 22.16
CA THR A 812 23.66 34.56 21.32
C THR A 812 24.26 35.20 20.09
N LYS A 813 23.54 36.09 19.42
CA LYS A 813 24.06 36.85 18.25
C LYS A 813 25.31 37.63 18.57
N LYS A 814 25.32 38.33 19.71
CA LYS A 814 26.48 39.09 20.17
C LYS A 814 27.69 38.20 20.43
N MET A 815 27.48 37.02 21.02
CA MET A 815 28.54 36.12 21.38
C MET A 815 29.14 35.36 20.19
N ILE A 816 28.32 34.95 19.20
CA ILE A 816 28.78 34.22 18.03
C ILE A 816 29.30 35.13 16.90
N GLY A 817 28.85 36.40 16.83
CA GLY A 817 29.27 37.34 15.80
C GLY A 817 29.04 36.88 14.37
N LYS A 818 30.02 36.97 13.50
CA LYS A 818 29.95 36.56 12.07
C LYS A 818 30.08 35.05 11.85
N ARG A 819 30.30 34.24 12.85
CA ARG A 819 30.58 32.78 12.75
C ARG A 819 29.37 31.99 12.23
N PRO A 820 29.56 30.98 11.41
CA PRO A 820 28.46 30.14 10.92
C PRO A 820 27.87 29.24 12.04
N VAL A 821 26.58 29.02 11.99
CA VAL A 821 25.86 28.10 12.87
C VAL A 821 25.30 26.96 12.04
N TYR A 822 25.52 25.71 12.47
CA TYR A 822 25.03 24.53 11.78
C TYR A 822 24.15 23.70 12.72
N GLU A 823 23.11 23.13 12.14
CA GLU A 823 22.23 22.15 12.77
C GLU A 823 22.53 20.78 12.17
N VAL A 824 22.85 19.79 13.00
CA VAL A 824 23.03 18.40 12.60
C VAL A 824 21.93 17.60 13.28
N SER A 825 21.13 16.90 12.46
CA SER A 825 20.00 16.11 12.96
C SER A 825 19.89 14.77 12.24
N ILE A 826 19.32 13.78 12.92
CA ILE A 826 18.93 12.49 12.37
C ILE A 826 17.42 12.38 12.54
N THR A 827 16.72 12.13 11.44
CA THR A 827 15.26 11.95 11.42
C THR A 827 14.91 10.66 10.68
N THR A 828 13.75 10.09 10.96
CA THR A 828 13.28 8.84 10.34
C THR A 828 12.31 9.08 9.17
N THR A 829 11.86 10.32 8.95
CA THR A 829 10.96 10.69 7.85
C THR A 829 11.42 11.96 7.16
N ARG A 830 10.98 12.18 5.91
CA ARG A 830 11.25 13.43 5.16
C ARG A 830 10.66 14.67 5.85
N ALA A 831 9.59 14.50 6.60
CA ALA A 831 8.89 15.55 7.34
C ALA A 831 9.08 15.37 8.85
N LYS A 832 9.65 16.32 9.45
CA LYS A 832 9.70 16.82 10.83
C LYS A 832 9.35 15.94 12.06
N THR A 833 8.75 14.76 11.98
CA THR A 833 7.92 14.22 13.06
C THR A 833 8.54 13.19 14.01
N LYS A 834 9.66 12.54 13.70
CA LYS A 834 10.40 11.79 14.74
C LYS A 834 11.89 12.10 14.70
N GLN A 835 12.24 13.23 15.26
CA GLN A 835 13.61 13.57 15.54
C GLN A 835 14.14 12.68 16.66
N LEU A 836 15.16 11.87 16.37
CA LEU A 836 15.88 11.15 17.42
C LEU A 836 16.60 12.17 18.29
N SER A 837 16.09 12.43 19.48
CA SER A 837 16.60 13.51 20.34
C SER A 837 17.92 13.18 21.01
N LYS A 838 18.28 11.90 21.18
CA LYS A 838 19.49 11.48 21.89
C LYS A 838 19.96 10.07 21.47
N VAL A 839 21.26 9.88 21.29
CA VAL A 839 21.92 8.56 21.20
C VAL A 839 22.37 8.17 22.61
N LYS A 840 21.93 7.01 23.12
CA LYS A 840 22.27 6.56 24.46
C LYS A 840 23.68 5.98 24.58
N LYS A 841 24.15 5.24 23.58
CA LYS A 841 25.40 4.45 23.60
C LYS A 841 26.42 4.81 22.51
N GLY A 842 26.26 5.94 21.81
CA GLY A 842 27.16 6.34 20.72
C GLY A 842 27.51 7.82 20.77
N LYS A 843 28.38 8.25 19.85
CA LYS A 843 28.82 9.65 19.73
C LYS A 843 28.74 10.11 18.30
N ILE A 844 28.22 11.31 18.10
CA ILE A 844 28.28 12.02 16.82
C ILE A 844 29.43 13.01 16.94
N THR A 845 30.43 12.85 16.08
CA THR A 845 31.53 13.82 16.00
C THR A 845 31.24 14.81 14.88
N ILE A 846 31.34 16.08 15.19
CA ILE A 846 31.14 17.18 14.23
C ILE A 846 32.44 17.95 14.11
N GLU A 847 32.92 18.08 12.88
CA GLU A 847 34.08 18.88 12.52
C GLU A 847 33.65 20.06 11.66
N THR A 848 34.07 21.27 12.02
CA THR A 848 33.76 22.49 11.27
C THR A 848 35.06 23.15 10.87
N ARG A 849 35.21 23.53 9.58
CA ARG A 849 36.34 24.28 9.12
C ARG A 849 36.40 25.67 9.76
N CYS A 850 37.60 26.07 10.21
CA CYS A 850 37.84 27.37 10.80
C CYS A 850 38.93 28.10 9.99
N THR A 851 38.60 29.31 9.56
CA THR A 851 39.51 30.18 8.78
C THR A 851 40.25 31.21 9.66
N CYS A 852 40.43 30.92 10.93
CA CYS A 852 41.05 31.86 11.88
C CYS A 852 42.49 32.14 11.52
N SER A 853 42.83 33.41 11.25
CA SER A 853 44.16 33.83 10.80
C SER A 853 45.12 34.21 11.93
N LYS A 854 44.68 34.43 13.15
CA LYS A 854 45.47 34.94 14.25
C LYS A 854 45.90 33.86 15.27
N THR A 855 47.19 33.69 15.46
CA THR A 855 47.79 32.61 16.26
C THR A 855 47.41 32.63 17.76
N LYS A 856 47.18 33.80 18.34
CA LYS A 856 46.76 33.93 19.76
C LYS A 856 45.37 33.44 20.07
N ARG A 857 44.47 33.38 19.07
CA ARG A 857 43.06 32.90 19.26
C ARG A 857 42.90 31.39 19.19
N LYS A 858 43.94 30.66 18.76
CA LYS A 858 43.88 29.21 18.56
C LYS A 858 43.75 28.40 19.86
N LYS A 859 44.23 28.93 21.00
CA LYS A 859 44.17 28.28 22.31
C LYS A 859 42.78 28.34 23.00
N HIS A 860 41.90 29.21 22.52
CA HIS A 860 40.60 29.52 23.19
C HIS A 860 39.37 29.22 22.35
N MET A 861 39.48 28.30 21.38
CA MET A 861 38.34 27.95 20.55
C MET A 861 37.30 27.12 21.30
N SER A 862 36.04 27.48 21.19
CA SER A 862 34.93 26.83 21.89
C SER A 862 33.74 26.65 20.96
N SER A 863 33.08 25.53 21.08
CA SER A 863 31.77 25.28 20.44
C SER A 863 30.66 25.36 21.49
N TYR A 864 29.52 25.82 21.09
CA TYR A 864 28.36 26.00 21.97
C TYR A 864 27.15 25.26 21.45
N ALA A 865 26.44 24.58 22.32
CA ALA A 865 25.13 24.06 22.05
C ALA A 865 24.08 25.18 22.15
N ILE A 866 23.18 25.25 21.16
CA ILE A 866 22.14 26.27 21.09
C ILE A 866 20.79 25.56 21.04
N ASP A 867 19.81 25.95 21.85
CA ASP A 867 18.47 25.42 21.90
C ASP A 867 17.61 25.84 20.69
N LYS A 868 16.39 25.31 20.62
CA LYS A 868 15.42 25.66 19.56
C LYS A 868 14.99 27.14 19.63
N LYS A 869 15.03 27.75 20.83
CA LYS A 869 14.71 29.15 21.05
C LYS A 869 15.87 30.08 20.68
N GLY A 870 17.03 29.54 20.33
CA GLY A 870 18.19 30.30 19.92
C GLY A 870 19.11 30.72 21.05
N ASN A 871 18.99 30.13 22.22
CA ASN A 871 19.84 30.41 23.39
C ASN A 871 20.99 29.43 23.52
N ILE A 872 22.12 29.88 24.05
CA ILE A 872 23.25 29.00 24.40
C ILE A 872 22.92 28.27 25.68
N ILE A 873 22.92 26.91 25.58
CA ILE A 873 22.63 26.01 26.71
C ILE A 873 23.87 25.39 27.31
N LYS A 874 24.96 25.22 26.51
CA LYS A 874 26.18 24.58 27.00
C LYS A 874 27.38 24.92 26.11
N LYS A 875 28.53 25.14 26.76
CA LYS A 875 29.85 25.11 26.12
C LYS A 875 30.28 23.66 25.91
N GLN A 876 30.66 23.29 24.68
CA GLN A 876 31.06 21.92 24.35
C GLN A 876 32.56 21.73 24.55
N LYS A 877 32.97 20.53 24.99
CA LYS A 877 34.39 20.16 24.99
C LYS A 877 34.86 20.08 23.53
N THR A 878 35.82 20.92 23.19
CA THR A 878 36.25 21.19 21.83
C THR A 878 37.73 20.96 21.70
N SER A 879 38.16 20.35 20.59
CA SER A 879 39.54 20.28 20.19
C SER A 879 39.75 20.97 18.84
N TYR A 880 40.87 21.61 18.65
CA TYR A 880 41.27 22.23 17.39
C TYR A 880 42.43 21.48 16.76
N ASP A 881 42.24 21.01 15.55
CA ASP A 881 43.30 20.42 14.74
C ASP A 881 43.96 21.53 13.89
N THR A 882 45.21 21.85 14.26
CA THR A 882 45.96 22.95 13.62
C THR A 882 46.41 22.61 12.19
N LYS A 883 46.65 21.33 11.88
CA LYS A 883 47.05 20.88 10.53
C LYS A 883 45.84 20.91 9.58
N LYS A 884 44.69 20.41 10.02
CA LYS A 884 43.45 20.37 9.23
C LYS A 884 42.63 21.65 9.28
N LYS A 885 42.96 22.57 10.17
CA LYS A 885 42.20 23.83 10.42
C LYS A 885 40.72 23.57 10.73
N VAL A 886 40.42 22.57 11.54
CA VAL A 886 39.08 22.18 11.92
C VAL A 886 38.87 22.19 13.44
N ILE A 887 37.70 22.61 13.86
CA ILE A 887 37.24 22.51 15.24
C ILE A 887 36.43 21.21 15.31
N ARG A 888 36.78 20.35 16.30
CA ARG A 888 36.09 19.08 16.52
C ARG A 888 35.46 19.07 17.90
N TYR A 889 34.19 18.60 17.94
CA TYR A 889 33.52 18.28 19.18
C TYR A 889 32.64 17.04 19.00
N THR A 890 32.31 16.38 20.13
CA THR A 890 31.43 15.21 20.16
C THR A 890 30.15 15.50 20.91
N THR A 891 29.04 14.98 20.45
CA THR A 891 27.74 15.12 21.10
C THR A 891 26.99 13.79 21.06
N SER A 892 26.18 13.51 22.10
CA SER A 892 25.21 12.43 22.11
C SER A 892 23.80 12.91 21.79
N GLN A 893 23.60 14.21 21.58
CA GLN A 893 22.30 14.81 21.29
C GLN A 893 22.18 15.13 19.81
N HIS A 894 21.04 14.80 19.22
CA HIS A 894 20.64 15.17 17.88
C HIS A 894 19.91 16.51 17.91
N SER A 895 20.00 17.28 16.85
CA SER A 895 19.34 18.60 16.73
C SER A 895 19.93 19.76 17.52
N GLN A 896 21.21 19.75 17.79
CA GLN A 896 21.85 20.96 18.33
C GLN A 896 22.38 21.87 17.25
N ARG A 897 22.14 23.18 17.39
CA ARG A 897 22.77 24.22 16.60
C ARG A 897 24.13 24.48 17.21
N VAL A 898 25.16 24.47 16.40
CA VAL A 898 26.54 24.61 16.91
C VAL A 898 27.26 25.66 16.12
N THR A 899 28.00 26.50 16.82
CA THR A 899 28.93 27.46 16.24
C THR A 899 30.35 26.98 16.44
N GLY A 900 31.20 27.14 15.43
CA GLY A 900 32.64 26.92 15.57
C GLY A 900 33.36 28.27 15.71
N GLU A 901 34.15 28.45 16.68
CA GLU A 901 35.34 29.20 16.93
C GLU A 901 35.72 29.22 18.41
#